data_e4e9bfcef408e58af68da45c123e7bc0
#
_entry.id   e4e9bfcef408e58af68da45c123e7bc0
#
_cell.length_a   1.000
_cell.length_b   1.000
_cell.length_c   1.000
_cell.angle_alpha   90.00
_cell.angle_beta   90.00
_cell.angle_gamma   90.00
#
_symmetry.space_group_name_H-M   'P 1'
#
loop_
_entity.id
_entity.type
_entity.pdbx_description
1 polymer ?
#
loop_
_entity_poly.entity_id
_entity_poly.type
_entity_poly.pdbx_seq_one_letter_code
_entity_poly.pdbx_strand_id
1 'polypeptide(L)'
;MPLMGCAFLSCTPAVYASIVPQAGPNPIPINQTSTTDNVQVLLATLAERTSDIQVVDPTEGRKNFNIDNFLTATDYLAWTITVPAGANYQPTALISANNGQQLSLSVNGSAAASFTADGQWDRLVGGTIFLPAGTNRLVLTRAGTLSGDVSVKSLELLESSAVSAYNSRVTADRASTAWLSKLPYGLMFQYGAWGFPNNVGPAKSLNQQAADFNVPAFVNMVKQSGASYVIWSISWWTYHMDAPLTSPNAIVTAAGGPTSPGLAATTDLIGTVASALHAQGIRFMLYYHTGDEDGDWWPYQDFPTSFSATGTGDRSTFFANWQRVVAEIGNRYGTNLDGFVFDDGTIYYPATFEAFEASARSGNPSRLISWNGSVVGGLRYTDFQDLSFGEGSHGEVTTGSAPVGGNGIFTSGPEVGLLQHSMFIMDGDWGVHTQGGNKISTGIESNESVGWVASASSRGVPLSFDLMMYEDGTVADSDLAILNDVRQSVFATTETVPTGTVLVNDNSSAITYVGSWSYSTNRGAGDYDNDVHYTAANGNSASYTFTGTGVDVLGPKSNASGQFNVSVDGALIGTFSEFANTYTPQSVIYSARHLAPGTHTIQLVKESSSYFQVDAFRVVPNPVELNDTSTSIAYTGTWTYGNNRGAGDFDNDVHYTPNNGDSVSITFTGTGIDVIGPMSSADGTANVKLDGSQVSTITAVYSGTYAPQQHYWDIRNQTPGTHTLTLTKTGGSYLQLDAVTIWP
;
A
#
# COMPACT_ATOMS: atom_id res chain seq x y z
N MET A 1 -17.64 22.35 1.18
CA MET A 1 -16.63 22.46 0.11
C MET A 1 -17.14 21.70 -1.08
N PRO A 2 -17.09 22.19 -2.30
CA PRO A 2 -17.66 21.50 -3.42
C PRO A 2 -16.75 20.34 -3.84
N LEU A 3 -17.32 19.16 -3.95
CA LEU A 3 -16.76 18.02 -4.67
C LEU A 3 -16.40 18.49 -6.09
N MET A 4 -15.13 18.46 -6.44
CA MET A 4 -14.72 18.53 -7.83
C MET A 4 -15.14 17.23 -8.50
N GLY A 5 -16.24 17.30 -9.25
CA GLY A 5 -16.68 16.23 -10.10
C GLY A 5 -15.68 16.04 -11.24
N CYS A 6 -15.30 14.81 -11.49
CA CYS A 6 -14.74 14.38 -12.77
C CYS A 6 -15.58 14.97 -13.89
N ALA A 7 -14.94 15.65 -14.83
CA ALA A 7 -15.60 16.16 -16.01
C ALA A 7 -16.08 14.95 -16.84
N PHE A 8 -17.35 14.61 -16.69
CA PHE A 8 -18.04 13.80 -17.66
C PHE A 8 -18.05 14.55 -19.00
N LEU A 9 -17.26 14.09 -19.93
CA LEU A 9 -17.49 14.40 -21.33
C LEU A 9 -18.94 14.04 -21.62
N SER A 10 -19.74 15.04 -21.98
CA SER A 10 -21.12 14.89 -22.38
C SER A 10 -21.21 14.01 -23.62
N CYS A 11 -21.39 12.71 -23.44
CA CYS A 11 -21.90 11.85 -24.48
C CYS A 11 -23.36 12.21 -24.70
N THR A 12 -23.66 12.71 -25.90
CA THR A 12 -25.04 12.82 -26.39
C THR A 12 -25.69 11.44 -26.33
N PRO A 13 -26.96 11.31 -25.84
CA PRO A 13 -27.59 10.01 -25.78
C PRO A 13 -27.72 9.44 -27.20
N ALA A 14 -27.05 8.33 -27.45
CA ALA A 14 -27.27 7.55 -28.64
C ALA A 14 -28.73 7.03 -28.59
N VAL A 15 -29.47 7.26 -29.67
CA VAL A 15 -30.81 6.71 -29.85
C VAL A 15 -30.66 5.19 -29.94
N TYR A 16 -30.98 4.48 -28.87
CA TYR A 16 -30.95 3.04 -28.86
C TYR A 16 -32.05 2.50 -29.80
N ALA A 17 -31.64 1.82 -30.85
CA ALA A 17 -32.56 1.01 -31.64
C ALA A 17 -33.11 -0.11 -30.76
N SER A 18 -34.40 -0.35 -30.81
CA SER A 18 -35.06 -1.45 -30.10
C SER A 18 -34.36 -2.77 -30.42
N ILE A 19 -33.67 -3.34 -29.43
CA ILE A 19 -33.00 -4.63 -29.59
C ILE A 19 -34.07 -5.71 -29.64
N VAL A 20 -34.14 -6.38 -30.77
CA VAL A 20 -34.95 -7.60 -30.92
C VAL A 20 -34.46 -8.63 -29.89
N PRO A 21 -35.34 -9.36 -29.18
CA PRO A 21 -34.93 -10.40 -28.24
C PRO A 21 -33.98 -11.35 -28.95
N GLN A 22 -32.72 -11.35 -28.51
CA GLN A 22 -31.74 -12.26 -29.07
C GLN A 22 -31.97 -13.61 -28.43
N ALA A 23 -32.34 -14.61 -29.22
CA ALA A 23 -32.39 -15.98 -28.75
C ALA A 23 -30.99 -16.29 -28.17
N GLY A 24 -30.93 -16.74 -26.93
CA GLY A 24 -29.68 -17.14 -26.30
C GLY A 24 -28.92 -18.10 -27.21
N PRO A 25 -27.59 -18.12 -27.15
CA PRO A 25 -26.82 -19.08 -27.92
C PRO A 25 -27.32 -20.50 -27.65
N ASN A 26 -27.11 -21.39 -28.58
CA ASN A 26 -27.38 -22.84 -28.40
C ASN A 26 -26.87 -23.30 -27.05
N PRO A 27 -27.47 -24.35 -26.41
CA PRO A 27 -27.14 -24.77 -25.06
C PRO A 27 -25.65 -24.68 -24.81
N ILE A 28 -25.25 -23.87 -23.83
CA ILE A 28 -23.85 -23.64 -23.51
C ILE A 28 -23.27 -24.99 -23.10
N PRO A 29 -22.31 -25.57 -23.84
CA PRO A 29 -21.65 -26.79 -23.40
C PRO A 29 -21.00 -26.49 -22.05
N ILE A 30 -21.13 -27.40 -21.10
CA ILE A 30 -20.54 -27.34 -19.75
C ILE A 30 -18.99 -27.48 -19.82
N ASN A 31 -18.32 -26.80 -20.75
CA ASN A 31 -16.87 -26.95 -20.98
C ASN A 31 -16.04 -25.78 -20.44
N GLN A 32 -16.64 -24.86 -19.70
CA GLN A 32 -15.92 -23.86 -18.90
C GLN A 32 -15.76 -24.31 -17.43
N THR A 33 -15.76 -25.60 -17.19
CA THR A 33 -15.37 -26.12 -15.89
C THR A 33 -13.86 -25.94 -15.71
N SER A 34 -13.44 -25.26 -14.65
CA SER A 34 -12.16 -25.57 -14.05
C SER A 34 -12.09 -27.09 -13.88
N THR A 35 -11.06 -27.72 -14.39
CA THR A 35 -10.90 -29.17 -14.27
C THR A 35 -10.75 -29.64 -12.83
N THR A 36 -10.62 -28.73 -11.88
CA THR A 36 -10.44 -28.94 -10.43
C THR A 36 -11.69 -28.66 -9.60
N ASP A 37 -12.54 -27.66 -9.99
CA ASP A 37 -13.57 -27.15 -9.05
C ASP A 37 -14.97 -27.64 -9.35
N ASN A 38 -15.24 -28.14 -10.53
CA ASN A 38 -16.60 -28.49 -11.01
C ASN A 38 -17.63 -27.34 -10.88
N VAL A 39 -17.17 -26.10 -10.75
CA VAL A 39 -18.02 -24.91 -10.72
C VAL A 39 -18.35 -24.49 -12.14
N GLN A 40 -19.62 -24.39 -12.44
CA GLN A 40 -20.12 -23.86 -13.71
C GLN A 40 -20.53 -22.42 -13.54
N VAL A 41 -19.98 -21.54 -14.35
CA VAL A 41 -20.31 -20.12 -14.34
C VAL A 41 -21.22 -19.81 -15.53
N LEU A 42 -22.46 -19.43 -15.22
CA LEU A 42 -23.46 -19.00 -16.19
C LEU A 42 -23.51 -17.46 -16.19
N LEU A 43 -22.93 -16.84 -17.21
CA LEU A 43 -22.87 -15.39 -17.30
C LEU A 43 -24.26 -14.79 -17.60
N ALA A 44 -24.61 -13.72 -16.88
CA ALA A 44 -25.89 -13.03 -17.09
C ALA A 44 -25.98 -12.37 -18.48
N THR A 45 -24.86 -11.88 -18.99
CA THR A 45 -24.75 -11.29 -20.32
C THR A 45 -25.04 -12.28 -21.46
N LEU A 46 -24.87 -13.57 -21.21
CA LEU A 46 -25.15 -14.66 -22.16
C LEU A 46 -26.53 -15.28 -21.95
N ALA A 47 -27.26 -14.87 -20.92
CA ALA A 47 -28.61 -15.35 -20.67
C ALA A 47 -29.61 -14.88 -21.76
N GLU A 48 -30.58 -15.72 -22.09
CA GLU A 48 -31.83 -15.26 -22.69
C GLU A 48 -32.51 -14.33 -21.67
N ARG A 49 -33.01 -13.19 -22.11
CA ARG A 49 -33.59 -12.19 -21.21
C ARG A 49 -34.75 -11.42 -21.85
N THR A 50 -35.56 -10.79 -21.01
CA THR A 50 -36.55 -9.81 -21.46
C THR A 50 -35.89 -8.64 -22.14
N SER A 51 -36.60 -8.02 -23.10
CA SER A 51 -36.06 -6.96 -23.96
C SER A 51 -35.57 -5.71 -23.20
N ASP A 52 -36.07 -5.51 -21.99
CA ASP A 52 -35.81 -4.33 -21.17
C ASP A 52 -34.49 -4.43 -20.39
N ILE A 53 -34.03 -5.66 -20.16
CA ILE A 53 -32.76 -5.94 -19.49
C ILE A 53 -31.60 -5.64 -20.44
N GLN A 54 -30.65 -4.81 -19.99
CA GLN A 54 -29.55 -4.34 -20.79
C GLN A 54 -28.21 -4.90 -20.26
N VAL A 55 -27.24 -5.07 -21.16
CA VAL A 55 -25.85 -5.28 -20.76
C VAL A 55 -25.27 -3.92 -20.43
N VAL A 56 -24.73 -3.76 -19.24
CA VAL A 56 -24.09 -2.51 -18.82
C VAL A 56 -22.81 -2.33 -19.61
N ASP A 57 -22.69 -1.15 -20.18
CA ASP A 57 -21.55 -0.71 -20.95
C ASP A 57 -21.07 -1.74 -21.98
N PRO A 58 -21.87 -2.04 -23.02
CA PRO A 58 -21.50 -3.03 -24.02
C PRO A 58 -20.27 -2.63 -24.82
N THR A 59 -19.83 -1.35 -24.76
CA THR A 59 -18.62 -0.85 -25.42
C THR A 59 -17.39 -1.01 -24.53
N GLU A 60 -17.55 -1.00 -23.21
CA GLU A 60 -16.52 -1.27 -22.21
C GLU A 60 -16.78 -2.57 -21.44
N GLY A 61 -17.50 -3.50 -22.03
CA GLY A 61 -17.95 -4.75 -21.41
C GLY A 61 -16.88 -5.65 -20.81
N ARG A 62 -15.62 -5.31 -21.02
CA ARG A 62 -14.47 -5.89 -20.34
C ARG A 62 -14.36 -5.46 -18.88
N LYS A 63 -14.85 -4.25 -18.50
CA LYS A 63 -14.75 -3.70 -17.14
C LYS A 63 -16.03 -3.93 -16.32
N ASN A 64 -17.19 -3.69 -16.90
CA ASN A 64 -18.50 -3.71 -16.19
C ASN A 64 -19.40 -4.84 -16.72
N PHE A 65 -19.02 -6.05 -16.42
CA PHE A 65 -19.62 -7.23 -17.02
C PHE A 65 -20.84 -7.72 -16.26
N ASN A 66 -21.95 -7.00 -16.37
CA ASN A 66 -23.22 -7.35 -15.75
C ASN A 66 -24.41 -6.92 -16.61
N ILE A 67 -25.59 -7.32 -16.22
CA ILE A 67 -26.87 -6.80 -16.75
C ILE A 67 -27.50 -5.86 -15.74
N ASP A 68 -28.30 -4.91 -16.25
CA ASP A 68 -29.11 -3.94 -15.55
C ASP A 68 -30.53 -3.86 -16.10
N ASN A 69 -31.35 -2.94 -15.55
CA ASN A 69 -32.73 -2.76 -15.89
C ASN A 69 -33.62 -4.00 -15.62
N PHE A 70 -33.25 -4.77 -14.61
CA PHE A 70 -34.04 -5.88 -14.13
C PHE A 70 -35.05 -5.34 -13.11
N LEU A 71 -36.15 -4.73 -13.62
CA LEU A 71 -36.99 -3.84 -12.84
C LEU A 71 -38.32 -4.47 -12.43
N THR A 72 -38.91 -5.34 -13.26
CA THR A 72 -40.28 -5.82 -13.10
C THR A 72 -40.35 -7.29 -12.67
N ALA A 73 -41.51 -7.72 -12.18
CA ALA A 73 -41.76 -9.13 -11.82
C ALA A 73 -41.84 -10.06 -13.03
N THR A 74 -42.00 -9.52 -14.24
CA THR A 74 -42.02 -10.27 -15.49
C THR A 74 -40.67 -10.38 -16.17
N ASP A 75 -39.70 -9.63 -15.70
CA ASP A 75 -38.34 -9.71 -16.20
C ASP A 75 -37.67 -11.01 -15.77
N TYR A 76 -36.86 -11.56 -16.66
CA TYR A 76 -36.16 -12.79 -16.38
C TYR A 76 -34.78 -12.85 -17.07
N LEU A 77 -33.91 -13.65 -16.47
CA LEU A 77 -32.72 -14.21 -17.10
C LEU A 77 -32.88 -15.72 -17.20
N ALA A 78 -32.58 -16.30 -18.34
CA ALA A 78 -32.67 -17.76 -18.49
C ALA A 78 -31.44 -18.35 -19.16
N TRP A 79 -31.01 -19.49 -18.64
CA TRP A 79 -29.95 -20.30 -19.19
C TRP A 79 -30.45 -21.68 -19.53
N THR A 80 -29.97 -22.21 -20.65
CA THR A 80 -30.20 -23.61 -21.03
C THR A 80 -28.89 -24.37 -20.91
N ILE A 81 -28.88 -25.37 -20.05
CA ILE A 81 -27.67 -26.16 -19.77
C ILE A 81 -27.95 -27.64 -19.93
N THR A 82 -26.94 -28.46 -20.23
CA THR A 82 -27.05 -29.90 -20.32
C THR A 82 -26.14 -30.56 -19.30
N VAL A 83 -26.68 -31.40 -18.43
CA VAL A 83 -25.93 -32.19 -17.45
C VAL A 83 -25.92 -33.67 -17.86
N PRO A 84 -24.80 -34.37 -17.74
CA PRO A 84 -24.68 -35.75 -18.20
C PRO A 84 -25.41 -36.75 -17.30
N ALA A 85 -25.56 -36.41 -16.03
CA ALA A 85 -26.28 -37.22 -15.02
C ALA A 85 -27.06 -36.30 -14.10
N GLY A 86 -28.15 -36.78 -13.52
CA GLY A 86 -28.92 -36.04 -12.55
C GLY A 86 -28.13 -35.88 -11.25
N ALA A 87 -28.02 -34.62 -10.77
CA ALA A 87 -27.28 -34.30 -9.55
C ALA A 87 -27.88 -33.09 -8.83
N ASN A 88 -27.53 -32.96 -7.55
CA ASN A 88 -27.84 -31.78 -6.76
C ASN A 88 -26.69 -30.74 -6.89
N TYR A 89 -27.09 -29.47 -6.97
CA TYR A 89 -26.13 -28.33 -7.09
C TYR A 89 -26.46 -27.27 -6.04
N GLN A 90 -25.42 -26.63 -5.54
CA GLN A 90 -25.49 -25.39 -4.77
C GLN A 90 -25.38 -24.22 -5.75
N PRO A 91 -26.43 -23.43 -5.94
CA PRO A 91 -26.35 -22.24 -6.78
C PRO A 91 -25.79 -21.06 -5.96
N THR A 92 -24.92 -20.26 -6.58
CA THR A 92 -24.43 -18.99 -6.06
C THR A 92 -24.65 -17.92 -7.11
N ALA A 93 -25.34 -16.85 -6.78
CA ALA A 93 -25.59 -15.75 -7.71
C ALA A 93 -24.81 -14.50 -7.31
N LEU A 94 -24.07 -13.94 -8.25
CA LEU A 94 -23.33 -12.68 -8.07
C LEU A 94 -24.24 -11.53 -8.48
N ILE A 95 -24.81 -10.84 -7.50
CA ILE A 95 -25.92 -9.89 -7.64
C ILE A 95 -25.64 -8.63 -6.83
N SER A 96 -26.13 -7.49 -7.35
CA SER A 96 -26.30 -6.25 -6.59
C SER A 96 -27.77 -5.82 -6.68
N ALA A 97 -28.41 -5.57 -5.56
CA ALA A 97 -29.78 -5.06 -5.47
C ALA A 97 -30.01 -4.42 -4.09
N ASN A 98 -31.09 -3.66 -3.95
CA ASN A 98 -31.46 -3.09 -2.66
C ASN A 98 -31.63 -4.18 -1.59
N ASN A 99 -31.24 -3.84 -0.36
CA ASN A 99 -31.34 -4.74 0.79
C ASN A 99 -32.77 -5.30 0.95
N GLY A 100 -32.87 -6.62 1.08
CA GLY A 100 -34.11 -7.36 1.19
C GLY A 100 -34.79 -7.67 -0.14
N GLN A 101 -34.27 -7.22 -1.30
CA GLN A 101 -34.83 -7.64 -2.60
C GLN A 101 -34.63 -9.15 -2.77
N GLN A 102 -35.73 -9.84 -3.05
CA GLN A 102 -35.70 -11.28 -3.29
C GLN A 102 -35.63 -11.61 -4.78
N LEU A 103 -34.94 -12.69 -5.11
CA LEU A 103 -34.93 -13.30 -6.43
C LEU A 103 -35.27 -14.79 -6.30
N SER A 104 -35.91 -15.32 -7.30
CA SER A 104 -36.34 -16.73 -7.39
C SER A 104 -35.67 -17.40 -8.58
N LEU A 105 -35.04 -18.54 -8.35
CA LEU A 105 -34.50 -19.43 -9.37
C LEU A 105 -35.48 -20.61 -9.58
N SER A 106 -35.90 -20.81 -10.81
CA SER A 106 -36.66 -22.00 -11.20
C SER A 106 -35.88 -22.92 -12.11
N VAL A 107 -36.11 -24.21 -12.00
CA VAL A 107 -35.56 -25.27 -12.87
C VAL A 107 -36.70 -25.93 -13.59
N ASN A 108 -36.68 -25.91 -14.93
CA ASN A 108 -37.70 -26.52 -15.79
C ASN A 108 -39.12 -26.06 -15.43
N GLY A 109 -39.29 -24.79 -15.05
CA GLY A 109 -40.56 -24.18 -14.68
C GLY A 109 -40.99 -24.39 -13.22
N SER A 110 -40.25 -25.13 -12.40
CA SER A 110 -40.54 -25.33 -10.98
C SER A 110 -39.62 -24.48 -10.12
N ALA A 111 -40.16 -23.76 -9.13
CA ALA A 111 -39.34 -23.00 -8.16
C ALA A 111 -38.35 -23.93 -7.44
N ALA A 112 -37.11 -23.54 -7.38
CA ALA A 112 -36.05 -24.42 -6.90
C ALA A 112 -35.16 -23.76 -5.81
N ALA A 113 -34.82 -22.46 -5.94
CA ALA A 113 -34.03 -21.74 -4.96
C ALA A 113 -34.46 -20.27 -4.90
N SER A 114 -34.00 -19.55 -3.87
CA SER A 114 -34.17 -18.11 -3.71
C SER A 114 -32.91 -17.47 -3.20
N PHE A 115 -32.73 -16.17 -3.50
CA PHE A 115 -31.66 -15.33 -3.02
C PHE A 115 -32.28 -14.08 -2.39
N THR A 116 -31.61 -13.51 -1.39
CA THR A 116 -32.00 -12.24 -0.77
C THR A 116 -30.77 -11.32 -0.79
N ALA A 117 -30.91 -10.20 -1.46
CA ALA A 117 -29.84 -9.20 -1.56
C ALA A 117 -29.65 -8.44 -0.24
N ASP A 118 -28.44 -7.97 0.01
CA ASP A 118 -28.05 -7.26 1.21
C ASP A 118 -27.77 -5.76 0.98
N GLY A 119 -27.97 -5.27 -0.24
CA GLY A 119 -27.80 -3.85 -0.58
C GLY A 119 -26.52 -3.50 -1.33
N GLN A 120 -25.70 -4.48 -1.66
CA GLN A 120 -24.43 -4.32 -2.35
C GLN A 120 -24.15 -5.49 -3.30
N TRP A 121 -23.01 -5.46 -4.00
CA TRP A 121 -22.58 -6.63 -4.74
C TRP A 121 -22.20 -7.76 -3.77
N ASP A 122 -22.85 -8.92 -3.91
CA ASP A 122 -22.54 -10.11 -3.11
C ASP A 122 -22.68 -11.41 -3.92
N ARG A 123 -21.99 -12.44 -3.48
CA ARG A 123 -22.08 -13.83 -3.92
C ARG A 123 -23.13 -14.56 -3.05
N LEU A 124 -24.37 -14.41 -3.41
CA LEU A 124 -25.51 -14.94 -2.65
C LEU A 124 -25.66 -16.45 -2.88
N VAL A 125 -25.56 -17.22 -1.82
CA VAL A 125 -25.72 -18.69 -1.87
C VAL A 125 -27.20 -19.05 -1.73
N GLY A 126 -27.73 -19.75 -2.71
CA GLY A 126 -29.11 -20.26 -2.70
C GLY A 126 -29.24 -21.66 -2.10
N GLY A 127 -30.50 -22.09 -1.90
CA GLY A 127 -30.80 -23.46 -1.51
C GLY A 127 -30.42 -24.46 -2.61
N THR A 128 -30.10 -25.70 -2.22
CA THR A 128 -29.76 -26.79 -3.15
C THR A 128 -30.86 -27.03 -4.19
N ILE A 129 -30.48 -27.12 -5.47
CA ILE A 129 -31.36 -27.46 -6.59
C ILE A 129 -30.99 -28.80 -7.17
N PHE A 130 -31.98 -29.52 -7.72
CA PHE A 130 -31.77 -30.76 -8.47
C PHE A 130 -31.86 -30.48 -9.97
N LEU A 131 -30.83 -30.87 -10.72
CA LEU A 131 -30.83 -30.89 -12.20
C LEU A 131 -30.92 -32.32 -12.70
N PRO A 132 -32.02 -32.71 -13.37
CA PRO A 132 -32.11 -34.03 -14.00
C PRO A 132 -31.11 -34.16 -15.17
N ALA A 133 -30.74 -35.39 -15.50
CA ALA A 133 -29.92 -35.67 -16.67
C ALA A 133 -30.54 -35.11 -17.95
N GLY A 134 -29.74 -34.56 -18.85
CA GLY A 134 -30.15 -33.94 -20.09
C GLY A 134 -30.25 -32.42 -20.01
N THR A 135 -31.07 -31.84 -20.87
CA THR A 135 -31.19 -30.37 -20.99
C THR A 135 -32.10 -29.81 -19.92
N ASN A 136 -31.64 -28.78 -19.24
CA ASN A 136 -32.36 -28.05 -18.19
C ASN A 136 -32.43 -26.57 -18.52
N ARG A 137 -33.56 -25.94 -18.23
CA ARG A 137 -33.77 -24.50 -18.31
C ARG A 137 -33.83 -23.92 -16.89
N LEU A 138 -32.86 -23.04 -16.58
CA LEU A 138 -32.84 -22.27 -15.35
C LEU A 138 -33.34 -20.87 -15.63
N VAL A 139 -34.25 -20.36 -14.79
CA VAL A 139 -34.79 -19.01 -14.95
C VAL A 139 -34.74 -18.28 -13.64
N LEU A 140 -34.05 -17.13 -13.64
CA LEU A 140 -33.94 -16.20 -12.52
C LEU A 140 -34.95 -15.06 -12.73
N THR A 141 -35.78 -14.80 -11.74
CA THR A 141 -36.77 -13.73 -11.73
C THR A 141 -36.73 -12.96 -10.43
N ARG A 142 -37.27 -11.75 -10.44
CA ARG A 142 -37.50 -11.02 -9.18
C ARG A 142 -38.69 -11.62 -8.43
N ALA A 143 -38.61 -11.55 -7.09
CA ALA A 143 -39.63 -12.06 -6.20
C ALA A 143 -39.88 -11.10 -5.02
N GLY A 144 -40.98 -11.30 -4.31
CA GLY A 144 -41.33 -10.47 -3.15
C GLY A 144 -41.71 -9.04 -3.53
N THR A 145 -41.45 -8.11 -2.63
CA THR A 145 -41.64 -6.65 -2.88
C THR A 145 -40.50 -6.14 -3.75
N LEU A 146 -40.83 -5.54 -4.89
CA LEU A 146 -39.84 -5.01 -5.82
C LEU A 146 -39.29 -3.69 -5.30
N SER A 147 -37.96 -3.56 -5.29
CA SER A 147 -37.27 -2.37 -4.83
C SER A 147 -36.02 -2.08 -5.70
N GLY A 148 -35.99 -0.92 -6.34
CA GLY A 148 -34.86 -0.49 -7.18
C GLY A 148 -34.59 -1.41 -8.36
N ASP A 149 -33.40 -1.28 -8.90
CA ASP A 149 -32.85 -2.12 -9.96
C ASP A 149 -32.15 -3.36 -9.38
N VAL A 150 -31.91 -4.35 -10.22
CA VAL A 150 -31.11 -5.53 -9.92
C VAL A 150 -30.04 -5.69 -11.00
N SER A 151 -28.80 -5.69 -10.60
CA SER A 151 -27.66 -6.00 -11.46
C SER A 151 -27.20 -7.44 -11.20
N VAL A 152 -26.93 -8.21 -12.25
CA VAL A 152 -26.48 -9.61 -12.15
C VAL A 152 -25.25 -9.82 -13.02
N LYS A 153 -24.18 -10.41 -12.46
CA LYS A 153 -23.00 -10.85 -13.22
C LYS A 153 -23.14 -12.30 -13.67
N SER A 154 -23.52 -13.19 -12.76
CA SER A 154 -23.55 -14.64 -13.04
C SER A 154 -24.47 -15.42 -12.10
N LEU A 155 -24.76 -16.62 -12.51
CA LEU A 155 -25.21 -17.73 -11.67
C LEU A 155 -24.16 -18.84 -11.75
N GLU A 156 -23.59 -19.21 -10.62
CA GLU A 156 -22.59 -20.28 -10.48
C GLU A 156 -23.28 -21.54 -9.92
N LEU A 157 -22.85 -22.69 -10.40
CA LEU A 157 -23.39 -23.98 -9.96
C LEU A 157 -22.25 -24.88 -9.51
N LEU A 158 -22.20 -25.22 -8.24
CA LEU A 158 -21.28 -26.20 -7.67
C LEU A 158 -22.04 -27.48 -7.32
N GLU A 159 -21.59 -28.62 -7.83
CA GLU A 159 -22.21 -29.89 -7.47
C GLU A 159 -22.13 -30.12 -5.96
N SER A 160 -23.26 -30.47 -5.32
CA SER A 160 -23.34 -30.59 -3.86
C SER A 160 -22.37 -31.62 -3.28
N SER A 161 -22.05 -32.66 -4.04
CA SER A 161 -21.05 -33.66 -3.69
C SER A 161 -19.61 -33.09 -3.62
N ALA A 162 -19.34 -31.99 -4.33
CA ALA A 162 -18.03 -31.35 -4.41
C ALA A 162 -17.84 -30.21 -3.39
N VAL A 163 -18.91 -29.70 -2.74
CA VAL A 163 -18.87 -28.53 -1.85
C VAL A 163 -17.85 -28.69 -0.72
N SER A 164 -17.83 -29.86 -0.05
CA SER A 164 -16.89 -30.08 1.05
C SER A 164 -15.42 -30.07 0.60
N ALA A 165 -15.13 -30.68 -0.55
CA ALA A 165 -13.78 -30.68 -1.12
C ALA A 165 -13.38 -29.28 -1.60
N TYR A 166 -14.30 -28.54 -2.20
CA TYR A 166 -14.10 -27.14 -2.60
C TYR A 166 -13.72 -26.26 -1.39
N ASN A 167 -14.53 -26.29 -0.32
CA ASN A 167 -14.25 -25.53 0.90
C ASN A 167 -12.92 -25.91 1.57
N SER A 168 -12.54 -27.19 1.49
CA SER A 168 -11.24 -27.66 2.00
C SER A 168 -10.09 -27.06 1.21
N ARG A 169 -10.21 -26.97 -0.12
CA ARG A 169 -9.20 -26.33 -0.96
C ARG A 169 -9.11 -24.84 -0.68
N VAL A 170 -10.25 -24.13 -0.64
CA VAL A 170 -10.29 -22.70 -0.26
C VAL A 170 -9.54 -22.46 1.04
N THR A 171 -9.75 -23.30 2.06
CA THR A 171 -9.08 -23.17 3.34
C THR A 171 -7.57 -23.45 3.26
N ALA A 172 -7.18 -24.42 2.44
CA ALA A 172 -5.78 -24.82 2.28
C ALA A 172 -4.96 -23.84 1.43
N ASP A 173 -5.60 -23.20 0.44
CA ASP A 173 -4.91 -22.36 -0.53
C ASP A 173 -4.77 -20.91 -0.04
N ARG A 174 -5.67 -20.44 0.85
CA ARG A 174 -5.56 -19.10 1.42
C ARG A 174 -4.28 -18.92 2.23
N ALA A 175 -3.56 -17.85 1.95
CA ALA A 175 -2.38 -17.47 2.71
C ALA A 175 -2.77 -16.76 4.03
N SER A 176 -1.89 -16.83 5.02
CA SER A 176 -2.10 -16.12 6.29
C SER A 176 -1.89 -14.62 6.14
N THR A 177 -2.93 -13.84 6.42
CA THR A 177 -2.90 -12.38 6.42
C THR A 177 -2.38 -11.78 7.73
N ALA A 178 -2.02 -12.63 8.71
CA ALA A 178 -1.69 -12.20 10.08
C ALA A 178 -0.46 -11.29 10.17
N TRP A 179 0.46 -11.34 9.20
CA TRP A 179 1.59 -10.42 9.16
C TRP A 179 1.15 -9.02 8.70
N LEU A 180 0.28 -8.93 7.69
CA LEU A 180 -0.18 -7.64 7.14
C LEU A 180 -1.10 -6.91 8.10
N SER A 181 -2.01 -7.62 8.80
CA SER A 181 -2.93 -7.03 9.77
C SER A 181 -2.26 -6.40 10.99
N LYS A 182 -0.98 -6.70 11.23
CA LYS A 182 -0.18 -6.13 12.32
C LYS A 182 0.61 -4.89 11.91
N LEU A 183 0.68 -4.61 10.62
CA LEU A 183 1.45 -3.49 10.10
C LEU A 183 0.57 -2.22 10.09
N PRO A 184 1.09 -1.09 10.56
CA PRO A 184 0.28 0.11 10.70
C PRO A 184 -0.15 0.70 9.35
N TYR A 185 0.76 0.82 8.38
CA TYR A 185 0.48 1.33 7.04
C TYR A 185 1.58 1.00 6.06
N GLY A 186 1.26 1.11 4.77
CA GLY A 186 2.16 0.98 3.64
C GLY A 186 2.08 2.16 2.68
N LEU A 187 2.96 2.17 1.68
CA LEU A 187 2.93 3.09 0.56
C LEU A 187 2.61 2.34 -0.72
N MET A 188 1.95 3.01 -1.65
CA MET A 188 1.67 2.49 -2.98
C MET A 188 2.18 3.47 -4.02
N PHE A 189 2.73 2.94 -5.11
CA PHE A 189 3.33 3.72 -6.18
C PHE A 189 2.95 3.17 -7.55
N GLN A 190 2.43 4.05 -8.39
CA GLN A 190 2.12 3.74 -9.79
C GLN A 190 3.29 4.19 -10.67
N TYR A 191 4.29 3.30 -10.81
CA TYR A 191 5.47 3.54 -11.62
C TYR A 191 5.36 2.78 -12.96
N GLY A 192 5.80 3.38 -14.05
CA GLY A 192 5.79 2.72 -15.36
C GLY A 192 5.84 3.70 -16.52
N ALA A 193 5.86 3.16 -17.74
CA ALA A 193 6.06 3.93 -18.95
C ALA A 193 4.95 4.96 -19.23
N TRP A 194 3.71 4.64 -18.84
CA TRP A 194 2.57 5.51 -19.13
C TRP A 194 2.52 6.75 -18.23
N GLY A 195 2.86 6.61 -16.96
CA GLY A 195 2.85 7.72 -15.99
C GLY A 195 3.98 8.72 -16.17
N PHE A 196 4.89 8.51 -17.11
CA PHE A 196 6.12 9.27 -17.24
C PHE A 196 6.23 10.04 -18.58
N PRO A 197 6.74 11.25 -18.61
CA PRO A 197 6.80 12.25 -17.55
C PRO A 197 5.45 12.96 -17.43
N ASN A 198 4.70 12.68 -16.38
CA ASN A 198 3.45 13.37 -16.08
C ASN A 198 2.39 13.22 -17.21
N ASN A 199 2.37 12.09 -17.88
CA ASN A 199 1.58 11.82 -19.09
C ASN A 199 1.80 12.82 -20.25
N VAL A 200 2.88 13.61 -20.19
CA VAL A 200 3.19 14.67 -21.17
C VAL A 200 4.65 14.56 -21.58
N GLY A 201 4.88 14.36 -22.85
CA GLY A 201 6.21 14.30 -23.44
C GLY A 201 6.63 12.90 -23.91
N PRO A 202 7.82 12.73 -24.47
CA PRO A 202 8.29 11.42 -24.89
C PRO A 202 8.57 10.56 -23.66
N ALA A 203 7.86 9.43 -23.54
CA ALA A 203 8.15 8.44 -22.51
C ALA A 203 9.61 7.97 -22.62
N LYS A 204 10.28 7.82 -21.48
CA LYS A 204 11.58 7.15 -21.44
C LYS A 204 11.37 5.65 -21.63
N SER A 205 12.35 4.97 -22.20
CA SER A 205 12.32 3.52 -22.21
C SER A 205 12.42 2.98 -20.78
N LEU A 206 11.86 1.80 -20.52
CA LEU A 206 11.91 1.14 -19.22
C LEU A 206 13.35 1.03 -18.68
N ASN A 207 14.32 0.73 -19.54
CA ASN A 207 15.73 0.65 -19.13
C ASN A 207 16.33 2.02 -18.77
N GLN A 208 15.89 3.10 -19.38
CA GLN A 208 16.29 4.46 -18.99
C GLN A 208 15.66 4.85 -17.65
N GLN A 209 14.41 4.50 -17.43
CA GLN A 209 13.73 4.71 -16.15
C GLN A 209 14.47 3.96 -15.03
N ALA A 210 14.79 2.68 -15.25
CA ALA A 210 15.56 1.88 -14.30
C ALA A 210 16.96 2.43 -14.02
N ALA A 211 17.60 3.07 -15.00
CA ALA A 211 18.91 3.68 -14.84
C ALA A 211 18.87 5.03 -14.09
N ASP A 212 17.78 5.76 -14.22
CA ASP A 212 17.57 7.06 -13.56
C ASP A 212 17.06 6.89 -12.12
N PHE A 213 16.53 5.71 -11.77
CA PHE A 213 15.94 5.44 -10.46
C PHE A 213 17.00 5.25 -9.37
N ASN A 214 16.89 6.04 -8.32
CA ASN A 214 17.79 5.97 -7.17
C ASN A 214 17.25 5.04 -6.08
N VAL A 215 17.50 3.73 -6.20
CA VAL A 215 17.05 2.72 -5.24
C VAL A 215 17.43 3.03 -3.78
N PRO A 216 18.69 3.43 -3.46
CA PRO A 216 19.02 3.83 -2.09
C PRO A 216 18.20 5.00 -1.55
N ALA A 217 17.98 6.05 -2.35
CA ALA A 217 17.16 7.19 -1.96
C ALA A 217 15.69 6.78 -1.73
N PHE A 218 15.13 5.97 -2.63
CA PHE A 218 13.79 5.42 -2.49
C PHE A 218 13.62 4.61 -1.19
N VAL A 219 14.50 3.65 -0.95
CA VAL A 219 14.46 2.82 0.27
C VAL A 219 14.60 3.68 1.53
N ASN A 220 15.48 4.68 1.50
CA ASN A 220 15.64 5.61 2.62
C ASN A 220 14.37 6.44 2.86
N MET A 221 13.73 6.92 1.80
CA MET A 221 12.45 7.64 1.87
C MET A 221 11.36 6.76 2.51
N VAL A 222 11.20 5.50 2.07
CA VAL A 222 10.25 4.56 2.66
C VAL A 222 10.54 4.31 4.14
N LYS A 223 11.80 4.16 4.52
CA LYS A 223 12.20 4.04 5.94
C LYS A 223 11.85 5.30 6.74
N GLN A 224 12.15 6.48 6.19
CA GLN A 224 11.87 7.76 6.84
C GLN A 224 10.37 7.96 7.03
N SER A 225 9.56 7.55 6.07
CA SER A 225 8.10 7.60 6.22
C SER A 225 7.58 6.69 7.33
N GLY A 226 8.31 5.63 7.71
CA GLY A 226 7.87 4.64 8.70
C GLY A 226 6.93 3.58 8.12
N ALA A 227 6.71 3.56 6.82
CA ALA A 227 5.89 2.54 6.17
C ALA A 227 6.52 1.15 6.31
N SER A 228 5.68 0.16 6.51
CA SER A 228 6.08 -1.21 6.79
C SER A 228 6.01 -2.13 5.58
N TYR A 229 5.37 -1.69 4.52
CA TYR A 229 5.29 -2.39 3.23
C TYR A 229 5.11 -1.39 2.08
N VAL A 230 5.46 -1.85 0.89
CA VAL A 230 5.30 -1.10 -0.37
C VAL A 230 4.49 -1.94 -1.33
N ILE A 231 3.52 -1.33 -2.00
CA ILE A 231 2.82 -1.84 -3.17
C ILE A 231 3.35 -1.09 -4.39
N TRP A 232 3.84 -1.80 -5.39
CA TRP A 232 4.47 -1.23 -6.58
C TRP A 232 3.82 -1.74 -7.84
N SER A 233 3.49 -0.88 -8.80
CA SER A 233 2.98 -1.32 -10.08
C SER A 233 4.08 -1.96 -10.92
N ILE A 234 3.89 -3.22 -11.35
CA ILE A 234 4.79 -3.86 -12.31
C ILE A 234 4.52 -3.39 -13.74
N SER A 235 3.29 -2.96 -13.99
CA SER A 235 2.83 -2.30 -15.21
C SER A 235 1.77 -1.28 -14.83
N TRP A 236 1.74 -0.13 -15.50
CA TRP A 236 0.76 0.93 -15.23
C TRP A 236 0.15 1.41 -16.55
N TRP A 237 -1.14 1.22 -16.74
CA TRP A 237 -1.93 1.46 -17.95
C TRP A 237 -1.46 0.72 -19.20
N THR A 238 -0.17 0.56 -19.39
CA THR A 238 0.44 -0.23 -20.47
C THR A 238 0.91 -1.56 -19.93
N TYR A 239 0.97 -2.58 -20.78
CA TYR A 239 1.49 -3.90 -20.39
C TYR A 239 3.01 -3.99 -20.61
N HIS A 240 3.72 -2.92 -20.22
CA HIS A 240 5.17 -2.82 -20.29
C HIS A 240 5.75 -3.00 -18.89
N MET A 241 6.53 -4.07 -18.71
CA MET A 241 7.00 -4.54 -17.40
C MET A 241 8.40 -4.01 -17.06
N ASP A 242 8.56 -3.37 -15.90
CA ASP A 242 9.87 -2.93 -15.38
C ASP A 242 10.72 -4.10 -14.82
N ALA A 243 10.65 -5.24 -15.49
CA ALA A 243 11.30 -6.48 -15.13
C ALA A 243 11.70 -7.26 -16.38
N PRO A 244 12.81 -8.02 -16.38
CA PRO A 244 13.27 -8.80 -17.53
C PRO A 244 12.48 -10.10 -17.68
N LEU A 245 11.19 -9.97 -18.00
CA LEU A 245 10.28 -11.09 -18.25
C LEU A 245 10.37 -11.54 -19.70
N THR A 246 10.23 -12.86 -19.92
CA THR A 246 10.26 -13.47 -21.24
C THR A 246 8.87 -13.73 -21.79
N SER A 247 7.90 -14.03 -20.92
CA SER A 247 6.56 -14.45 -21.34
C SER A 247 5.75 -13.39 -22.07
N PRO A 248 5.73 -12.09 -21.70
CA PRO A 248 4.95 -11.10 -22.44
C PRO A 248 5.35 -11.04 -23.91
N ASN A 249 6.65 -10.88 -24.19
CA ASN A 249 7.17 -10.83 -25.57
C ASN A 249 6.88 -12.14 -26.36
N ALA A 250 7.08 -13.29 -25.72
CA ALA A 250 6.84 -14.59 -26.35
C ALA A 250 5.37 -14.83 -26.67
N ILE A 251 4.45 -14.36 -25.83
CA ILE A 251 3.00 -14.46 -26.06
C ILE A 251 2.60 -13.63 -27.28
N VAL A 252 3.00 -12.38 -27.34
CA VAL A 252 2.68 -11.48 -28.47
C VAL A 252 3.26 -12.00 -29.78
N THR A 253 4.52 -12.44 -29.77
CA THR A 253 5.16 -13.01 -30.96
C THR A 253 4.46 -14.28 -31.43
N ALA A 254 4.08 -15.18 -30.52
CA ALA A 254 3.37 -16.42 -30.85
C ALA A 254 1.97 -16.16 -31.40
N ALA A 255 1.32 -15.08 -31.01
CA ALA A 255 0.02 -14.66 -31.53
C ALA A 255 0.10 -13.90 -32.87
N GLY A 256 1.28 -13.83 -33.49
CA GLY A 256 1.48 -13.16 -34.79
C GLY A 256 1.78 -11.67 -34.71
N GLY A 257 2.07 -11.15 -33.53
CA GLY A 257 2.52 -9.79 -33.30
C GLY A 257 4.00 -9.58 -33.68
N PRO A 258 4.58 -8.42 -33.33
CA PRO A 258 5.98 -8.11 -33.59
C PRO A 258 6.95 -9.17 -33.06
N THR A 259 8.07 -9.40 -33.74
CA THR A 259 9.13 -10.33 -33.30
C THR A 259 9.94 -9.80 -32.11
N SER A 260 9.84 -8.51 -31.83
CA SER A 260 10.45 -7.83 -30.67
C SER A 260 9.45 -6.80 -30.12
N PRO A 261 8.44 -7.24 -29.36
CA PRO A 261 7.39 -6.35 -28.90
C PRO A 261 7.87 -5.27 -27.90
N GLY A 262 8.93 -5.55 -27.15
CA GLY A 262 9.49 -4.58 -26.18
C GLY A 262 8.70 -4.44 -24.89
N LEU A 263 7.88 -5.42 -24.54
CA LEU A 263 6.98 -5.39 -23.38
C LEU A 263 7.68 -5.63 -22.03
N ALA A 264 8.98 -5.81 -22.02
CA ALA A 264 9.74 -6.06 -20.81
C ALA A 264 11.09 -5.33 -20.84
N ALA A 265 11.49 -4.78 -19.70
CA ALA A 265 12.82 -4.23 -19.50
C ALA A 265 13.90 -5.32 -19.62
N THR A 266 15.14 -4.91 -19.86
CA THR A 266 16.31 -5.80 -19.72
C THR A 266 16.97 -5.64 -18.35
N THR A 267 16.69 -4.53 -17.66
CA THR A 267 17.14 -4.23 -16.28
C THR A 267 16.05 -4.65 -15.29
N ASP A 268 16.43 -5.28 -14.19
CA ASP A 268 15.50 -5.73 -13.15
C ASP A 268 15.39 -4.67 -12.04
N LEU A 269 14.66 -3.60 -12.29
CA LEU A 269 14.38 -2.58 -11.30
C LEU A 269 13.55 -3.16 -10.14
N ILE A 270 12.51 -3.90 -10.46
CA ILE A 270 11.60 -4.51 -9.47
C ILE A 270 12.35 -5.43 -8.51
N GLY A 271 13.20 -6.32 -9.02
CA GLY A 271 13.99 -7.23 -8.19
C GLY A 271 15.00 -6.50 -7.30
N THR A 272 15.59 -5.40 -7.81
CA THR A 272 16.52 -4.57 -7.03
C THR A 272 15.79 -3.85 -5.89
N VAL A 273 14.64 -3.24 -6.18
CA VAL A 273 13.81 -2.55 -5.17
C VAL A 273 13.30 -3.54 -4.13
N ALA A 274 12.72 -4.66 -4.54
CA ALA A 274 12.18 -5.69 -3.64
C ALA A 274 13.26 -6.21 -2.67
N SER A 275 14.44 -6.54 -3.19
CA SER A 275 15.55 -7.04 -2.37
C SER A 275 16.06 -5.98 -1.39
N ALA A 276 16.15 -4.73 -1.81
CA ALA A 276 16.61 -3.64 -0.97
C ALA A 276 15.61 -3.29 0.15
N LEU A 277 14.30 -3.34 -0.12
CA LEU A 277 13.26 -3.17 0.89
C LEU A 277 13.26 -4.33 1.90
N HIS A 278 13.32 -5.58 1.44
CA HIS A 278 13.40 -6.75 2.30
C HIS A 278 14.63 -6.73 3.22
N ALA A 279 15.77 -6.24 2.74
CA ALA A 279 16.98 -6.06 3.56
C ALA A 279 16.77 -5.06 4.71
N GLN A 280 15.74 -4.23 4.65
CA GLN A 280 15.33 -3.30 5.72
C GLN A 280 14.12 -3.80 6.53
N GLY A 281 13.65 -5.03 6.28
CA GLY A 281 12.47 -5.60 6.93
C GLY A 281 11.13 -5.05 6.41
N ILE A 282 11.15 -4.33 5.28
CA ILE A 282 9.97 -3.77 4.64
C ILE A 282 9.42 -4.79 3.64
N ARG A 283 8.13 -5.10 3.73
CA ARG A 283 7.48 -6.05 2.83
C ARG A 283 7.21 -5.43 1.47
N PHE A 284 7.12 -6.27 0.42
CA PHE A 284 6.94 -5.82 -0.95
C PHE A 284 5.82 -6.59 -1.65
N MET A 285 4.87 -5.85 -2.23
CA MET A 285 3.75 -6.38 -3.00
C MET A 285 3.74 -5.74 -4.39
N LEU A 286 3.25 -6.45 -5.38
CA LEU A 286 3.07 -5.94 -6.73
C LEU A 286 1.60 -5.65 -7.02
N TYR A 287 1.33 -4.44 -7.47
CA TYR A 287 0.11 -4.09 -8.17
C TYR A 287 0.26 -4.49 -9.64
N TYR A 288 -0.75 -5.13 -10.19
CA TYR A 288 -0.73 -5.69 -11.53
C TYR A 288 -1.94 -5.22 -12.32
N HIS A 289 -1.69 -4.38 -13.31
CA HIS A 289 -2.70 -3.89 -14.23
C HIS A 289 -2.87 -4.83 -15.43
N THR A 290 -4.09 -4.97 -15.95
CA THR A 290 -4.38 -5.89 -17.05
C THR A 290 -3.78 -5.47 -18.39
N GLY A 291 -3.47 -4.19 -18.57
CA GLY A 291 -3.05 -3.64 -19.85
C GLY A 291 -4.18 -3.67 -20.89
N ASP A 292 -5.43 -3.57 -20.45
CA ASP A 292 -6.61 -3.70 -21.30
C ASP A 292 -6.76 -2.57 -22.32
N GLU A 293 -6.06 -1.47 -22.17
CA GLU A 293 -5.99 -0.36 -23.12
C GLU A 293 -4.72 -0.38 -23.98
N ASP A 294 -3.77 -1.30 -23.69
CA ASP A 294 -2.49 -1.36 -24.38
C ASP A 294 -2.62 -2.04 -25.76
N GLY A 295 -2.42 -1.25 -26.81
CA GLY A 295 -2.41 -1.73 -28.20
C GLY A 295 -1.29 -2.71 -28.53
N ASP A 296 -0.21 -2.74 -27.75
CA ASP A 296 0.93 -3.63 -27.96
C ASP A 296 0.73 -5.00 -27.27
N TRP A 297 -0.24 -5.13 -26.38
CA TRP A 297 -0.55 -6.35 -25.64
C TRP A 297 -1.92 -6.91 -25.94
N TRP A 298 -2.98 -6.11 -25.74
CA TRP A 298 -4.37 -6.57 -25.69
C TRP A 298 -4.86 -7.26 -26.96
N PRO A 299 -4.53 -6.79 -28.20
CA PRO A 299 -4.99 -7.42 -29.45
C PRO A 299 -4.51 -8.87 -29.62
N TYR A 300 -3.49 -9.29 -28.87
CA TYR A 300 -2.87 -10.61 -28.98
C TYR A 300 -3.38 -11.61 -27.95
N GLN A 301 -4.45 -11.25 -27.20
CA GLN A 301 -4.98 -12.11 -26.15
C GLN A 301 -6.14 -13.00 -26.59
N ASP A 302 -6.49 -12.98 -27.87
CA ASP A 302 -7.68 -13.70 -28.40
C ASP A 302 -8.94 -13.37 -27.60
N PHE A 303 -9.02 -12.12 -27.14
CA PHE A 303 -10.14 -11.63 -26.35
C PHE A 303 -10.98 -10.75 -27.24
N PRO A 304 -12.29 -11.01 -27.41
CA PRO A 304 -13.15 -10.10 -28.16
C PRO A 304 -13.05 -8.72 -27.52
N THR A 305 -12.67 -7.70 -28.30
CA THR A 305 -12.51 -6.31 -27.85
C THR A 305 -13.79 -5.72 -27.27
N SER A 306 -14.91 -6.30 -27.61
CA SER A 306 -16.12 -6.17 -26.82
C SER A 306 -16.41 -7.57 -26.27
N PHE A 307 -16.45 -7.71 -24.99
CA PHE A 307 -17.21 -8.78 -24.36
C PHE A 307 -18.67 -8.51 -24.67
N SER A 308 -18.90 -8.38 -25.97
CA SER A 308 -20.18 -7.99 -26.50
C SER A 308 -21.22 -8.97 -25.99
N ALA A 309 -22.45 -8.54 -25.98
CA ALA A 309 -23.62 -9.36 -25.78
C ALA A 309 -23.61 -10.70 -26.56
N THR A 310 -22.67 -10.90 -27.45
CA THR A 310 -22.52 -12.14 -28.21
C THR A 310 -21.67 -13.20 -27.49
N GLY A 311 -20.89 -12.82 -26.45
CA GLY A 311 -20.15 -13.78 -25.60
C GLY A 311 -19.38 -14.86 -26.35
N THR A 312 -18.90 -14.56 -27.55
CA THR A 312 -18.19 -15.52 -28.37
C THR A 312 -16.76 -15.60 -27.85
N GLY A 313 -16.37 -16.76 -27.35
CA GLY A 313 -15.05 -17.04 -26.83
C GLY A 313 -15.08 -17.44 -25.36
N ASP A 314 -14.22 -18.39 -25.00
CA ASP A 314 -14.16 -18.95 -23.65
C ASP A 314 -13.09 -18.28 -22.78
N ARG A 315 -12.40 -17.24 -23.28
CA ARG A 315 -11.29 -16.54 -22.64
C ARG A 315 -10.11 -17.44 -22.23
N SER A 316 -10.09 -18.68 -22.65
CA SER A 316 -9.06 -19.62 -22.22
C SER A 316 -7.65 -19.19 -22.57
N THR A 317 -7.44 -18.62 -23.75
CA THR A 317 -6.15 -18.06 -24.18
C THR A 317 -5.72 -16.90 -23.28
N PHE A 318 -6.62 -15.95 -23.01
CA PHE A 318 -6.39 -14.84 -22.12
C PHE A 318 -5.96 -15.29 -20.72
N PHE A 319 -6.72 -16.20 -20.11
CA PHE A 319 -6.39 -16.69 -18.76
C PHE A 319 -5.08 -17.49 -18.74
N ALA A 320 -4.81 -18.34 -19.74
CA ALA A 320 -3.57 -19.06 -19.85
C ALA A 320 -2.35 -18.12 -19.98
N ASN A 321 -2.48 -17.07 -20.78
CA ASN A 321 -1.43 -16.07 -20.95
C ASN A 321 -1.14 -15.32 -19.65
N TRP A 322 -2.19 -14.87 -18.94
CA TRP A 322 -2.03 -14.20 -17.64
C TRP A 322 -1.40 -15.11 -16.60
N GLN A 323 -1.87 -16.36 -16.47
CA GLN A 323 -1.28 -17.34 -15.56
C GLN A 323 0.20 -17.55 -15.86
N ARG A 324 0.58 -17.61 -17.13
CA ARG A 324 1.98 -17.76 -17.53
C ARG A 324 2.85 -16.58 -17.11
N VAL A 325 2.37 -15.34 -17.33
CA VAL A 325 3.10 -14.14 -16.93
C VAL A 325 3.21 -14.01 -15.41
N VAL A 326 2.09 -14.20 -14.71
CA VAL A 326 2.04 -14.11 -13.25
C VAL A 326 2.91 -15.19 -12.58
N ALA A 327 2.93 -16.40 -13.13
CA ALA A 327 3.81 -17.47 -12.65
C ALA A 327 5.31 -17.16 -12.88
N GLU A 328 5.67 -16.53 -14.01
CA GLU A 328 7.04 -16.09 -14.26
C GLU A 328 7.47 -15.04 -13.24
N ILE A 329 6.63 -14.04 -12.99
CA ILE A 329 6.86 -13.01 -11.95
C ILE A 329 7.03 -13.65 -10.58
N GLY A 330 6.10 -14.52 -10.21
CA GLY A 330 6.11 -15.21 -8.92
C GLY A 330 7.36 -16.04 -8.68
N ASN A 331 7.80 -16.80 -9.69
CA ASN A 331 9.03 -17.60 -9.62
C ASN A 331 10.30 -16.74 -9.61
N ARG A 332 10.31 -15.62 -10.34
CA ARG A 332 11.46 -14.72 -10.40
C ARG A 332 11.77 -14.10 -9.03
N TYR A 333 10.76 -13.61 -8.36
CA TYR A 333 10.95 -12.86 -7.11
C TYR A 333 10.81 -13.73 -5.86
N GLY A 334 10.22 -14.92 -5.97
CA GLY A 334 10.13 -15.88 -4.88
C GLY A 334 9.61 -15.25 -3.59
N THR A 335 10.36 -15.39 -2.51
CA THR A 335 10.01 -14.86 -1.18
C THR A 335 10.25 -13.35 -1.02
N ASN A 336 10.87 -12.68 -1.99
CA ASN A 336 10.97 -11.21 -2.00
C ASN A 336 9.70 -10.53 -2.52
N LEU A 337 8.68 -11.31 -2.90
CA LEU A 337 7.37 -10.82 -3.29
C LEU A 337 6.32 -11.41 -2.34
N ASP A 338 5.78 -10.55 -1.49
CA ASP A 338 4.87 -10.94 -0.40
C ASP A 338 3.39 -10.96 -0.82
N GLY A 339 3.02 -10.26 -1.89
CA GLY A 339 1.62 -10.22 -2.35
C GLY A 339 1.45 -9.68 -3.76
N PHE A 340 0.24 -9.93 -4.29
CA PHE A 340 -0.28 -9.29 -5.50
C PHE A 340 -1.57 -8.54 -5.19
N VAL A 341 -1.73 -7.38 -5.81
CA VAL A 341 -2.98 -6.65 -5.97
C VAL A 341 -3.30 -6.63 -7.47
N PHE A 342 -4.26 -7.42 -7.87
CA PHE A 342 -4.73 -7.47 -9.27
C PHE A 342 -5.78 -6.39 -9.47
N ASP A 343 -5.52 -5.47 -10.37
CA ASP A 343 -6.49 -4.45 -10.74
C ASP A 343 -7.47 -4.93 -11.80
N ASP A 344 -8.53 -4.14 -12.02
CA ASP A 344 -9.59 -4.47 -12.97
C ASP A 344 -10.18 -5.88 -12.75
N GLY A 345 -10.45 -6.23 -11.50
CA GLY A 345 -10.92 -7.56 -11.11
C GLY A 345 -12.08 -8.09 -11.96
N THR A 346 -12.92 -7.20 -12.49
CA THR A 346 -14.04 -7.56 -13.38
C THR A 346 -13.59 -8.17 -14.70
N ILE A 347 -12.39 -7.83 -15.21
CA ILE A 347 -11.82 -8.38 -16.44
C ILE A 347 -11.47 -9.85 -16.28
N TYR A 348 -11.01 -10.24 -15.10
CA TYR A 348 -10.65 -11.63 -14.81
C TYR A 348 -11.87 -12.54 -14.65
N TYR A 349 -13.03 -11.96 -14.44
CA TYR A 349 -14.23 -12.76 -14.23
C TYR A 349 -14.84 -13.25 -15.59
N PRO A 350 -15.15 -14.52 -15.76
CA PRO A 350 -15.09 -15.65 -14.83
C PRO A 350 -13.79 -16.47 -15.00
N ALA A 351 -12.71 -16.08 -14.39
CA ALA A 351 -11.49 -16.86 -14.40
C ALA A 351 -11.64 -18.18 -13.64
N THR A 352 -10.75 -19.14 -13.94
CA THR A 352 -10.49 -20.27 -13.05
C THR A 352 -9.59 -19.77 -11.91
N PHE A 353 -10.18 -19.06 -10.95
CA PHE A 353 -9.45 -18.33 -9.92
C PHE A 353 -8.50 -19.20 -9.10
N GLU A 354 -8.88 -20.44 -8.75
CA GLU A 354 -7.99 -21.37 -8.05
C GLU A 354 -6.68 -21.60 -8.83
N ALA A 355 -6.76 -21.90 -10.12
CA ALA A 355 -5.57 -22.09 -10.96
C ALA A 355 -4.79 -20.77 -11.18
N PHE A 356 -5.49 -19.66 -11.28
CA PHE A 356 -4.88 -18.33 -11.44
C PHE A 356 -4.08 -17.97 -10.20
N GLU A 357 -4.65 -18.14 -9.02
CA GLU A 357 -4.00 -17.83 -7.74
C GLU A 357 -2.87 -18.80 -7.42
N ALA A 358 -3.02 -20.09 -7.78
CA ALA A 358 -1.91 -21.03 -7.72
C ALA A 358 -0.72 -20.58 -8.58
N SER A 359 -0.99 -20.01 -9.76
CA SER A 359 0.05 -19.40 -10.60
C SER A 359 0.69 -18.19 -9.95
N ALA A 360 -0.10 -17.32 -9.32
CA ALA A 360 0.39 -16.17 -8.58
C ALA A 360 1.24 -16.54 -7.36
N ARG A 361 0.95 -17.68 -6.71
CA ARG A 361 1.74 -18.22 -5.60
C ARG A 361 2.98 -19.01 -6.02
N SER A 362 3.27 -19.12 -7.31
CA SER A 362 4.51 -19.75 -7.80
C SER A 362 5.73 -19.13 -7.13
N GLY A 363 6.63 -19.94 -6.60
CA GLY A 363 7.84 -19.52 -5.89
C GLY A 363 7.64 -19.05 -4.44
N ASN A 364 6.39 -18.78 -4.01
CA ASN A 364 6.07 -18.43 -2.62
C ASN A 364 4.60 -18.77 -2.29
N PRO A 365 4.30 -19.91 -1.67
CA PRO A 365 2.93 -20.31 -1.35
C PRO A 365 2.26 -19.43 -0.29
N SER A 366 3.03 -18.64 0.46
CA SER A 366 2.51 -17.71 1.47
C SER A 366 2.21 -16.31 0.93
N ARG A 367 2.33 -16.11 -0.39
CA ARG A 367 2.07 -14.83 -1.05
C ARG A 367 0.60 -14.47 -0.97
N LEU A 368 0.29 -13.25 -0.53
CA LEU A 368 -1.08 -12.74 -0.46
C LEU A 368 -1.63 -12.41 -1.85
N ILE A 369 -2.91 -12.66 -2.03
CA ILE A 369 -3.63 -12.37 -3.27
C ILE A 369 -4.83 -11.49 -2.97
N SER A 370 -4.94 -10.40 -3.71
CA SER A 370 -6.04 -9.46 -3.64
C SER A 370 -6.52 -9.05 -5.03
N TRP A 371 -7.79 -8.68 -5.11
CA TRP A 371 -8.42 -8.15 -6.32
C TRP A 371 -8.98 -6.77 -6.02
N ASN A 372 -8.61 -5.78 -6.84
CA ASN A 372 -9.23 -4.47 -6.80
C ASN A 372 -10.49 -4.47 -7.66
N GLY A 373 -11.58 -4.01 -7.09
CA GLY A 373 -12.90 -3.98 -7.74
C GLY A 373 -13.16 -2.76 -8.61
N SER A 374 -12.15 -1.95 -8.92
CA SER A 374 -12.29 -0.70 -9.66
C SER A 374 -13.39 0.20 -9.08
N VAL A 375 -13.14 0.86 -7.94
CA VAL A 375 -14.07 1.81 -7.27
C VAL A 375 -15.43 1.22 -6.85
N VAL A 376 -15.73 0.00 -7.22
CA VAL A 376 -16.92 -0.73 -6.76
C VAL A 376 -16.55 -1.45 -5.47
N GLY A 377 -16.49 -0.72 -4.37
CA GLY A 377 -16.05 -1.25 -3.09
C GLY A 377 -16.65 -2.63 -2.77
N GLY A 378 -15.85 -3.46 -2.10
CA GLY A 378 -16.35 -4.61 -1.41
C GLY A 378 -16.84 -5.77 -2.26
N LEU A 379 -16.18 -6.12 -3.36
CA LEU A 379 -16.55 -7.29 -4.14
C LEU A 379 -15.60 -8.46 -3.89
N ARG A 380 -16.13 -9.55 -3.33
CA ARG A 380 -15.45 -10.84 -3.36
C ARG A 380 -15.58 -11.47 -4.75
N TYR A 381 -14.49 -11.47 -5.52
CA TYR A 381 -14.48 -12.12 -6.84
C TYR A 381 -14.41 -13.63 -6.75
N THR A 382 -13.70 -14.13 -5.75
CA THR A 382 -13.46 -15.56 -5.54
C THR A 382 -13.33 -15.88 -4.05
N ASP A 383 -13.61 -17.12 -3.69
CA ASP A 383 -13.40 -17.61 -2.34
C ASP A 383 -11.90 -17.81 -2.03
N PHE A 384 -11.02 -17.88 -3.03
CA PHE A 384 -9.59 -18.13 -2.88
C PHE A 384 -8.76 -16.87 -2.56
N GLN A 385 -9.29 -15.64 -2.74
CA GLN A 385 -8.59 -14.40 -2.38
C GLN A 385 -8.39 -14.27 -0.87
N ASP A 386 -7.31 -13.60 -0.45
CA ASP A 386 -6.91 -13.46 0.95
C ASP A 386 -7.45 -12.19 1.60
N LEU A 387 -7.51 -11.11 0.84
CA LEU A 387 -7.95 -9.81 1.34
C LEU A 387 -8.84 -9.08 0.33
N SER A 388 -9.65 -8.15 0.85
CA SER A 388 -10.43 -7.19 0.08
C SER A 388 -9.63 -5.91 -0.03
N PHE A 389 -9.16 -5.57 -1.25
CA PHE A 389 -8.42 -4.33 -1.49
C PHE A 389 -9.41 -3.17 -1.61
N GLY A 390 -9.16 -2.12 -0.85
CA GLY A 390 -10.16 -1.09 -0.66
C GLY A 390 -9.84 0.24 -1.31
N GLU A 391 -9.71 0.27 -2.63
CA GLU A 391 -9.83 1.55 -3.34
C GLU A 391 -11.25 2.09 -3.14
N GLY A 392 -11.37 3.29 -2.57
CA GLY A 392 -12.66 3.93 -2.30
C GLY A 392 -13.38 3.51 -1.00
N SER A 393 -12.86 2.60 -0.19
CA SER A 393 -13.45 2.20 1.10
C SER A 393 -13.11 3.16 2.27
N HIS A 394 -12.89 4.41 1.98
CA HIS A 394 -12.43 5.43 2.94
C HIS A 394 -13.39 5.63 4.12
N GLY A 395 -14.71 5.69 3.84
CA GLY A 395 -15.71 5.94 4.87
C GLY A 395 -15.76 4.86 5.94
N GLU A 396 -15.60 3.62 5.57
CA GLU A 396 -15.63 2.48 6.49
C GLU A 396 -14.45 2.48 7.46
N VAL A 397 -13.26 2.85 6.98
CA VAL A 397 -12.06 2.99 7.80
C VAL A 397 -12.14 4.23 8.68
N THR A 398 -12.50 5.38 8.13
CA THR A 398 -12.53 6.66 8.85
C THR A 398 -13.60 6.70 9.92
N THR A 399 -14.76 6.08 9.67
CA THR A 399 -15.87 6.00 10.65
C THR A 399 -15.77 4.80 11.58
N GLY A 400 -14.92 3.81 11.26
CA GLY A 400 -14.86 2.55 12.00
C GLY A 400 -16.10 1.67 11.80
N SER A 401 -16.89 1.87 10.74
CA SER A 401 -18.15 1.19 10.51
C SER A 401 -18.02 -0.19 9.84
N ALA A 402 -16.86 -0.51 9.26
CA ALA A 402 -16.63 -1.83 8.69
C ALA A 402 -16.83 -2.94 9.73
N PRO A 403 -17.58 -4.00 9.43
CA PRO A 403 -17.86 -5.09 10.37
C PRO A 403 -16.67 -6.05 10.47
N VAL A 404 -15.52 -5.55 10.97
CA VAL A 404 -14.29 -6.34 11.14
C VAL A 404 -14.03 -6.68 12.59
N GLY A 405 -13.39 -7.84 12.83
CA GLY A 405 -12.82 -8.19 14.14
C GLY A 405 -11.55 -7.39 14.43
N GLY A 406 -11.01 -7.52 15.64
CA GLY A 406 -9.77 -6.84 16.06
C GLY A 406 -8.50 -7.24 15.29
N ASN A 407 -8.61 -8.17 14.35
CA ASN A 407 -7.55 -8.63 13.44
C ASN A 407 -7.79 -8.16 11.99
N GLY A 408 -8.71 -7.23 11.77
CA GLY A 408 -9.06 -6.69 10.46
C GLY A 408 -9.87 -7.62 9.56
N ILE A 409 -10.23 -8.82 10.02
CA ILE A 409 -11.01 -9.79 9.23
C ILE A 409 -12.49 -9.42 9.27
N PHE A 410 -13.15 -9.36 8.13
CA PHE A 410 -14.59 -9.16 8.03
C PHE A 410 -15.34 -10.29 8.75
N THR A 411 -16.27 -9.92 9.64
CA THR A 411 -17.08 -10.84 10.45
C THR A 411 -18.48 -11.05 9.89
N SER A 412 -18.92 -10.20 8.97
CA SER A 412 -20.19 -10.27 8.26
C SER A 412 -20.12 -9.52 6.93
N GLY A 413 -21.12 -9.66 6.10
CA GLY A 413 -21.20 -9.06 4.77
C GLY A 413 -20.50 -9.90 3.69
N PRO A 414 -20.42 -9.36 2.45
CA PRO A 414 -19.89 -10.07 1.30
C PRO A 414 -18.46 -10.55 1.43
N GLU A 415 -17.64 -9.80 2.17
CA GLU A 415 -16.22 -10.09 2.34
C GLU A 415 -15.91 -10.92 3.59
N VAL A 416 -16.90 -11.49 4.24
CA VAL A 416 -16.69 -12.26 5.47
C VAL A 416 -15.55 -13.26 5.35
N GLY A 417 -14.60 -13.21 6.30
CA GLY A 417 -13.39 -14.04 6.31
C GLY A 417 -12.22 -13.50 5.49
N LEU A 418 -12.35 -12.37 4.78
CA LEU A 418 -11.24 -11.66 4.13
C LEU A 418 -10.65 -10.62 5.09
N LEU A 419 -9.37 -10.34 4.95
CA LEU A 419 -8.75 -9.18 5.60
C LEU A 419 -9.20 -7.91 4.86
N GLN A 420 -9.75 -6.94 5.59
CA GLN A 420 -9.98 -5.61 5.03
C GLN A 420 -8.64 -4.91 4.78
N HIS A 421 -8.52 -4.23 3.65
CA HIS A 421 -7.46 -3.28 3.35
C HIS A 421 -8.11 -1.97 2.90
N SER A 422 -7.45 -0.85 3.14
CA SER A 422 -7.89 0.47 2.65
C SER A 422 -6.75 1.18 1.96
N MET A 423 -7.04 1.82 0.83
CA MET A 423 -6.08 2.62 0.08
C MET A 423 -6.61 4.03 -0.09
N PHE A 424 -5.77 5.00 0.17
CA PHE A 424 -6.04 6.43 0.03
C PHE A 424 -5.09 7.05 -0.97
N ILE A 425 -5.63 7.79 -1.93
CA ILE A 425 -4.84 8.57 -2.86
C ILE A 425 -4.40 9.84 -2.13
N MET A 426 -3.10 9.99 -1.91
CA MET A 426 -2.54 11.12 -1.16
C MET A 426 -2.43 12.37 -2.03
N ASP A 427 -2.10 12.18 -3.28
CA ASP A 427 -1.93 13.22 -4.28
C ASP A 427 -3.18 13.38 -5.17
N GLY A 428 -3.19 14.37 -6.03
CA GLY A 428 -4.34 14.66 -6.89
C GLY A 428 -4.40 13.80 -8.16
N ASP A 429 -3.44 12.91 -8.40
CA ASP A 429 -3.31 12.11 -9.61
C ASP A 429 -2.41 10.88 -9.34
N TRP A 430 -2.18 10.07 -10.35
CA TRP A 430 -1.39 8.85 -10.33
C TRP A 430 -0.09 9.03 -11.12
N GLY A 431 0.94 8.23 -10.80
CA GLY A 431 2.10 8.04 -11.65
C GLY A 431 3.36 8.80 -11.24
N VAL A 432 4.15 9.17 -12.23
CA VAL A 432 5.52 9.70 -12.08
C VAL A 432 5.62 11.11 -12.62
N HIS A 433 6.31 12.00 -11.91
CA HIS A 433 6.55 13.38 -12.29
C HIS A 433 8.04 13.67 -12.52
N THR A 434 8.32 14.62 -13.41
CA THR A 434 9.66 15.16 -13.59
C THR A 434 9.99 16.11 -12.44
N GLN A 435 11.15 15.95 -11.81
CA GLN A 435 11.66 16.86 -10.79
C GLN A 435 11.73 18.31 -11.32
N GLY A 436 11.23 19.26 -10.52
CA GLY A 436 11.14 20.66 -10.92
C GLY A 436 9.97 21.01 -11.86
N GLY A 437 9.16 20.01 -12.26
CA GLY A 437 7.87 20.22 -12.89
C GLY A 437 6.82 20.78 -11.94
N ASN A 438 5.56 20.78 -12.36
CA ASN A 438 4.46 21.18 -11.49
C ASN A 438 4.45 20.31 -10.24
N LYS A 439 4.57 20.97 -9.08
CA LYS A 439 4.55 20.28 -7.81
C LYS A 439 3.22 19.57 -7.63
N ILE A 440 3.26 18.32 -7.29
CA ILE A 440 2.10 17.53 -6.90
C ILE A 440 1.47 18.23 -5.70
N SER A 441 0.19 18.46 -5.77
CA SER A 441 -0.55 19.06 -4.64
C SER A 441 -1.14 17.91 -3.82
N THR A 442 -0.76 17.81 -2.56
CA THR A 442 -1.40 16.89 -1.62
C THR A 442 -2.90 17.14 -1.53
N GLY A 443 -3.68 16.07 -1.73
CA GLY A 443 -5.13 16.10 -1.56
C GLY A 443 -5.59 15.77 -0.14
N ILE A 444 -4.67 15.35 0.73
CA ILE A 444 -4.94 14.86 2.10
C ILE A 444 -4.16 15.70 3.11
N GLU A 445 -4.77 15.98 4.26
CA GLU A 445 -4.13 16.70 5.36
C GLU A 445 -3.53 15.73 6.40
N SER A 446 -2.49 16.20 7.13
CA SER A 446 -1.81 15.41 8.17
C SER A 446 -2.76 14.84 9.23
N ASN A 447 -3.68 15.66 9.73
CA ASN A 447 -4.63 15.25 10.76
C ASN A 447 -5.58 14.14 10.29
N GLU A 448 -6.01 14.15 9.03
CA GLU A 448 -6.83 13.12 8.42
C GLU A 448 -6.03 11.82 8.31
N SER A 449 -4.83 11.88 7.75
CA SER A 449 -3.94 10.71 7.58
C SER A 449 -3.62 10.03 8.93
N VAL A 450 -3.29 10.82 9.95
CA VAL A 450 -3.05 10.34 11.32
C VAL A 450 -4.29 9.65 11.87
N GLY A 451 -5.47 10.27 11.71
CA GLY A 451 -6.74 9.72 12.19
C GLY A 451 -7.11 8.41 11.51
N TRP A 452 -6.90 8.31 10.21
CA TRP A 452 -7.18 7.08 9.44
C TRP A 452 -6.26 5.94 9.84
N VAL A 453 -4.95 6.18 9.96
CA VAL A 453 -3.99 5.15 10.39
C VAL A 453 -4.29 4.69 11.82
N ALA A 454 -4.60 5.60 12.72
CA ALA A 454 -4.98 5.25 14.10
C ALA A 454 -6.27 4.41 14.14
N SER A 455 -7.29 4.79 13.38
CA SER A 455 -8.55 4.04 13.26
C SER A 455 -8.33 2.65 12.67
N ALA A 456 -7.61 2.55 11.56
CA ALA A 456 -7.33 1.29 10.89
C ALA A 456 -6.50 0.34 11.77
N SER A 457 -5.38 0.83 12.33
CA SER A 457 -4.48 0.04 13.17
C SER A 457 -5.16 -0.49 14.44
N SER A 458 -6.05 0.29 15.04
CA SER A 458 -6.80 -0.15 16.26
C SER A 458 -7.67 -1.38 16.00
N ARG A 459 -7.99 -1.68 14.75
CA ARG A 459 -8.82 -2.80 14.31
C ARG A 459 -8.04 -3.86 13.52
N GLY A 460 -6.73 -3.69 13.38
CA GLY A 460 -5.89 -4.62 12.59
C GLY A 460 -6.13 -4.53 11.08
N VAL A 461 -6.63 -3.40 10.59
CA VAL A 461 -6.83 -3.13 9.16
C VAL A 461 -5.57 -2.49 8.58
N PRO A 462 -4.87 -3.10 7.63
CA PRO A 462 -3.78 -2.44 6.92
C PRO A 462 -4.31 -1.31 6.03
N LEU A 463 -3.54 -0.23 5.97
CA LEU A 463 -3.85 0.94 5.17
C LEU A 463 -2.67 1.27 4.26
N SER A 464 -2.92 1.68 3.03
CA SER A 464 -1.90 2.19 2.11
C SER A 464 -2.20 3.62 1.67
N PHE A 465 -1.16 4.44 1.57
CA PHE A 465 -1.20 5.72 0.87
C PHE A 465 -0.61 5.54 -0.53
N ASP A 466 -1.39 5.88 -1.54
CA ASP A 466 -0.88 5.97 -2.90
C ASP A 466 -0.33 7.38 -3.14
N LEU A 467 0.93 7.43 -3.57
CA LEU A 467 1.68 8.66 -3.77
C LEU A 467 2.22 8.72 -5.20
N MET A 468 2.21 9.92 -5.76
CA MET A 468 3.00 10.21 -6.93
C MET A 468 4.48 10.30 -6.56
N MET A 469 5.35 9.85 -7.44
CA MET A 469 6.81 9.94 -7.22
C MET A 469 7.49 10.72 -8.34
N TYR A 470 8.71 11.15 -8.08
CA TYR A 470 9.59 11.67 -9.10
C TYR A 470 10.32 10.53 -9.84
N GLU A 471 10.93 10.86 -10.97
CA GLU A 471 11.66 9.90 -11.82
C GLU A 471 12.76 9.13 -11.10
N ASP A 472 13.37 9.73 -10.11
CA ASP A 472 14.46 9.16 -9.31
C ASP A 472 13.98 8.33 -8.11
N GLY A 473 12.67 8.19 -7.93
CA GLY A 473 12.06 7.43 -6.84
C GLY A 473 11.87 8.23 -5.55
N THR A 474 12.09 9.55 -5.56
CA THR A 474 11.73 10.42 -4.44
C THR A 474 10.29 10.90 -4.55
N VAL A 475 9.74 11.42 -3.47
CA VAL A 475 8.38 12.00 -3.39
C VAL A 475 8.47 13.48 -3.01
N ALA A 476 7.35 14.20 -3.07
CA ALA A 476 7.33 15.62 -2.69
C ALA A 476 7.59 15.80 -1.19
N ASP A 477 8.26 16.90 -0.83
CA ASP A 477 8.53 17.25 0.58
C ASP A 477 7.25 17.40 1.40
N SER A 478 6.15 17.84 0.78
CA SER A 478 4.83 17.92 1.40
C SER A 478 4.31 16.56 1.84
N ASP A 479 4.50 15.53 1.03
CA ASP A 479 4.05 14.16 1.32
C ASP A 479 4.90 13.56 2.43
N LEU A 480 6.21 13.79 2.39
CA LEU A 480 7.12 13.39 3.47
C LEU A 480 6.75 14.04 4.80
N ALA A 481 6.33 15.31 4.79
CA ALA A 481 5.89 15.99 6.00
C ALA A 481 4.67 15.28 6.60
N ILE A 482 3.65 14.97 5.78
CA ILE A 482 2.45 14.24 6.23
C ILE A 482 2.81 12.84 6.73
N LEU A 483 3.63 12.10 5.98
CA LEU A 483 4.07 10.76 6.38
C LEU A 483 4.89 10.77 7.67
N ASN A 484 5.69 11.81 7.91
CA ASN A 484 6.39 12.00 9.18
C ASN A 484 5.43 12.21 10.34
N ASP A 485 4.35 12.97 10.15
CA ASP A 485 3.32 13.16 11.18
C ASP A 485 2.59 11.84 11.47
N VAL A 486 2.25 11.07 10.44
CA VAL A 486 1.67 9.72 10.57
C VAL A 486 2.63 8.81 11.35
N ARG A 487 3.89 8.77 10.96
CA ARG A 487 4.92 7.98 11.65
C ARG A 487 5.01 8.33 13.12
N GLN A 488 5.08 9.62 13.43
CA GLN A 488 5.16 10.09 14.80
C GLN A 488 3.94 9.65 15.62
N SER A 489 2.74 9.73 15.07
CA SER A 489 1.52 9.31 15.77
C SER A 489 1.48 7.81 16.05
N VAL A 490 1.99 7.00 15.13
CA VAL A 490 2.00 5.53 15.24
C VAL A 490 3.10 5.02 16.16
N PHE A 491 4.31 5.59 16.05
CA PHE A 491 5.50 5.08 16.73
C PHE A 491 5.92 5.88 17.97
N ALA A 492 5.30 7.02 18.24
CA ALA A 492 5.63 7.86 19.39
C ALA A 492 5.64 7.13 20.74
N THR A 493 4.85 6.06 20.87
CA THR A 493 4.77 5.23 22.06
C THR A 493 5.79 4.08 22.09
N THR A 494 6.47 3.80 20.98
CA THR A 494 7.39 2.65 20.82
C THR A 494 8.84 3.06 20.53
N GLU A 495 9.08 4.31 20.11
CA GLU A 495 10.45 4.78 19.94
C GLU A 495 11.18 4.85 21.29
N THR A 496 12.34 4.23 21.34
CA THR A 496 13.23 4.36 22.51
C THR A 496 13.65 5.83 22.64
N VAL A 497 13.64 6.32 23.88
CA VAL A 497 14.12 7.69 24.15
C VAL A 497 15.57 7.80 23.73
N PRO A 498 15.91 8.72 22.81
CA PRO A 498 17.31 8.91 22.36
C PRO A 498 18.23 9.25 23.55
N THR A 499 19.51 8.93 23.40
CA THR A 499 20.52 9.29 24.39
C THR A 499 20.75 10.80 24.41
N GLY A 500 21.11 11.34 25.57
CA GLY A 500 21.43 12.77 25.69
C GLY A 500 20.24 13.71 25.64
N THR A 501 19.00 13.20 25.71
CA THR A 501 17.81 14.06 25.80
C THR A 501 17.84 14.91 27.06
N VAL A 502 17.30 16.12 26.97
CA VAL A 502 17.21 17.09 28.06
C VAL A 502 15.74 17.24 28.48
N LEU A 503 15.46 16.97 29.76
CA LEU A 503 14.15 17.26 30.36
C LEU A 503 14.06 18.71 30.79
N VAL A 504 12.98 19.37 30.44
CA VAL A 504 12.66 20.75 30.80
C VAL A 504 11.32 20.73 31.53
N ASN A 505 11.32 21.06 32.83
CA ASN A 505 10.14 21.08 33.66
C ASN A 505 9.13 22.12 33.16
N ASP A 506 7.84 21.86 33.38
CA ASP A 506 6.71 22.71 33.01
C ASP A 506 6.78 24.13 33.65
N ASN A 507 7.47 24.30 34.77
CA ASN A 507 7.70 25.61 35.41
C ASN A 507 8.87 26.40 34.82
N SER A 508 9.53 25.90 33.78
CA SER A 508 10.64 26.60 33.14
C SER A 508 10.22 27.92 32.52
N SER A 509 11.02 28.97 32.73
CA SER A 509 10.82 30.28 32.09
C SER A 509 10.92 30.29 30.57
N ALA A 510 11.39 29.18 29.96
CA ALA A 510 11.43 28.98 28.51
C ALA A 510 10.06 28.59 27.93
N ILE A 511 9.11 28.22 28.78
CA ILE A 511 7.75 27.87 28.38
C ILE A 511 6.84 29.06 28.58
N THR A 512 6.08 29.39 27.54
CA THR A 512 5.12 30.50 27.56
C THR A 512 3.69 29.95 27.65
N TYR A 513 2.99 30.33 28.71
CA TYR A 513 1.58 30.00 28.93
C TYR A 513 0.69 31.20 28.56
N VAL A 514 -0.33 30.99 27.75
CA VAL A 514 -1.31 32.03 27.36
C VAL A 514 -2.69 31.60 27.86
N GLY A 515 -3.40 32.56 28.50
CA GLY A 515 -4.69 32.32 29.12
C GLY A 515 -4.60 32.00 30.62
N SER A 516 -5.63 31.36 31.15
CA SER A 516 -5.70 31.04 32.59
C SER A 516 -5.18 29.63 32.86
N TRP A 517 -3.98 29.55 33.39
CA TRP A 517 -3.33 28.30 33.81
C TRP A 517 -3.19 28.26 35.35
N SER A 518 -3.30 27.08 35.90
CA SER A 518 -3.02 26.79 37.32
C SER A 518 -1.75 25.95 37.40
N TYR A 519 -0.98 26.20 38.45
CA TYR A 519 0.23 25.43 38.77
C TYR A 519 0.02 24.67 40.09
N SER A 520 0.19 23.36 40.06
CA SER A 520 0.04 22.49 41.20
C SER A 520 1.37 21.85 41.56
N THR A 521 1.78 21.96 42.81
CA THR A 521 3.03 21.43 43.35
C THR A 521 2.82 20.42 44.45
N ASN A 522 3.82 19.62 44.80
CA ASN A 522 3.79 18.62 45.87
C ASN A 522 2.65 17.60 45.70
N ARG A 523 2.41 17.19 44.46
CA ARG A 523 1.25 16.35 44.12
C ARG A 523 1.35 14.92 44.65
N GLY A 524 2.58 14.37 44.75
CA GLY A 524 2.80 12.97 45.12
C GLY A 524 2.20 11.97 44.14
N ALA A 525 1.89 12.38 42.92
CA ALA A 525 1.22 11.59 41.89
C ALA A 525 2.18 10.93 40.90
N GLY A 526 3.48 11.21 41.04
CA GLY A 526 4.52 10.67 40.17
C GLY A 526 4.87 11.56 38.96
N ASP A 527 4.38 12.79 38.93
CA ASP A 527 4.72 13.79 37.90
C ASP A 527 6.21 14.20 38.01
N TYR A 528 6.78 14.70 36.94
CA TYR A 528 8.16 15.18 36.90
C TYR A 528 8.29 16.38 37.87
N ASP A 529 9.35 16.42 38.62
CA ASP A 529 9.55 17.39 39.75
C ASP A 529 8.36 17.54 40.72
N ASN A 530 7.39 16.59 40.65
CA ASN A 530 6.24 16.53 41.52
C ASN A 530 5.28 17.72 41.37
N ASP A 531 5.18 18.29 40.19
CA ASP A 531 4.34 19.43 39.86
C ASP A 531 3.66 19.25 38.48
N VAL A 532 2.79 20.17 38.09
CA VAL A 532 2.14 20.20 36.76
C VAL A 532 1.46 21.55 36.53
N HIS A 533 1.55 22.08 35.31
CA HIS A 533 0.65 23.12 34.83
C HIS A 533 -0.59 22.52 34.16
N TYR A 534 -1.76 23.10 34.48
CA TYR A 534 -3.01 22.63 33.89
C TYR A 534 -3.99 23.77 33.63
N THR A 535 -4.89 23.56 32.68
CA THR A 535 -5.97 24.49 32.38
C THR A 535 -7.28 23.76 32.11
N ALA A 536 -8.40 24.41 32.47
CA ALA A 536 -9.74 23.93 32.14
C ALA A 536 -10.37 24.70 30.96
N ALA A 537 -9.80 25.85 30.59
CA ALA A 537 -10.38 26.69 29.57
C ALA A 537 -9.89 26.36 28.17
N ASN A 538 -10.82 26.11 27.23
CA ASN A 538 -10.50 25.89 25.83
C ASN A 538 -9.87 27.12 25.20
N GLY A 539 -8.94 26.95 24.28
CA GLY A 539 -8.17 27.99 23.63
C GLY A 539 -6.96 28.48 24.41
N ASN A 540 -6.78 28.07 25.68
CA ASN A 540 -5.54 28.33 26.41
C ASN A 540 -4.38 27.52 25.81
N SER A 541 -3.18 28.10 25.76
CA SER A 541 -2.03 27.49 25.12
C SER A 541 -0.76 27.47 25.97
N ALA A 542 0.08 26.48 25.71
CA ALA A 542 1.47 26.41 26.15
C ALA A 542 2.39 26.36 24.93
N SER A 543 3.47 27.14 24.93
CA SER A 543 4.45 27.16 23.82
C SER A 543 5.86 27.01 24.36
N TYR A 544 6.67 26.21 23.68
CA TYR A 544 8.05 25.99 24.04
C TYR A 544 8.96 26.04 22.79
N THR A 545 10.01 26.88 22.85
CA THR A 545 11.03 26.94 21.79
C THR A 545 12.28 26.19 22.22
N PHE A 546 12.74 25.27 21.40
CA PHE A 546 13.90 24.39 21.69
C PHE A 546 14.84 24.32 20.49
N THR A 547 16.08 23.89 20.75
CA THR A 547 17.05 23.60 19.70
C THR A 547 17.34 22.11 19.73
N GLY A 548 17.09 21.41 18.60
CA GLY A 548 17.23 19.98 18.52
C GLY A 548 16.57 19.40 17.29
N THR A 549 16.48 18.07 17.24
CA THR A 549 15.80 17.31 16.19
C THR A 549 14.48 16.67 16.63
N GLY A 550 14.03 17.00 17.85
CA GLY A 550 12.74 16.52 18.33
C GLY A 550 12.41 16.94 19.76
N VAL A 551 11.16 16.79 20.12
CA VAL A 551 10.65 17.05 21.47
C VAL A 551 9.52 16.09 21.82
N ASP A 552 9.55 15.50 23.02
CA ASP A 552 8.37 14.85 23.63
C ASP A 552 7.68 15.85 24.55
N VAL A 553 6.38 15.88 24.49
CA VAL A 553 5.55 16.52 25.51
C VAL A 553 5.11 15.45 26.52
N LEU A 554 5.45 15.65 27.77
CA LEU A 554 5.00 14.79 28.84
C LEU A 554 3.84 15.45 29.57
N GLY A 555 2.82 14.67 29.87
CA GLY A 555 1.67 15.07 30.67
C GLY A 555 1.02 13.86 31.32
N PRO A 556 0.27 14.02 32.41
CA PRO A 556 -0.47 12.92 32.98
C PRO A 556 -1.71 12.61 32.13
N LYS A 557 -1.94 11.34 31.85
CA LYS A 557 -3.20 10.87 31.26
C LYS A 557 -4.20 10.52 32.34
N SER A 558 -5.47 10.88 32.15
CA SER A 558 -6.55 10.55 33.10
C SER A 558 -7.92 10.57 32.43
N ASN A 559 -8.95 10.10 33.17
CA ASN A 559 -10.35 10.20 32.71
C ASN A 559 -10.94 11.62 32.76
N ALA A 560 -10.25 12.56 33.40
CA ALA A 560 -10.61 13.97 33.45
C ALA A 560 -9.87 14.80 32.39
N SER A 561 -8.93 14.21 31.67
CA SER A 561 -8.13 14.89 30.65
C SER A 561 -8.84 14.89 29.29
N GLY A 562 -8.52 15.89 28.46
CA GLY A 562 -9.19 16.15 27.20
C GLY A 562 -8.27 16.17 25.98
N GLN A 563 -8.76 16.82 24.95
CA GLN A 563 -8.06 16.98 23.68
C GLN A 563 -7.33 18.33 23.63
N PHE A 564 -6.25 18.35 22.87
CA PHE A 564 -5.44 19.53 22.59
C PHE A 564 -4.89 19.49 21.16
N ASN A 565 -4.78 20.66 20.52
CA ASN A 565 -4.14 20.82 19.24
C ASN A 565 -2.65 21.03 19.43
N VAL A 566 -1.86 20.50 18.52
CA VAL A 566 -0.40 20.69 18.45
C VAL A 566 -0.04 21.40 17.16
N SER A 567 0.79 22.44 17.28
CA SER A 567 1.48 23.04 16.12
C SER A 567 2.98 23.00 16.34
N VAL A 568 3.73 22.76 15.26
CA VAL A 568 5.20 22.85 15.24
C VAL A 568 5.58 23.87 14.19
N ASP A 569 6.42 24.82 14.58
CA ASP A 569 6.86 25.95 13.74
C ASP A 569 5.72 26.72 13.06
N GLY A 570 4.58 26.80 13.76
CA GLY A 570 3.38 27.48 13.31
C GLY A 570 2.47 26.64 12.42
N ALA A 571 2.88 25.47 11.98
CA ALA A 571 2.04 24.54 11.24
C ALA A 571 1.21 23.68 12.21
N LEU A 572 -0.10 23.62 12.03
CA LEU A 572 -0.98 22.75 12.80
C LEU A 572 -0.73 21.30 12.40
N ILE A 573 -0.34 20.48 13.39
CA ILE A 573 -0.09 19.04 13.21
C ILE A 573 -1.37 18.22 13.40
N GLY A 574 -2.17 18.55 14.40
CA GLY A 574 -3.42 17.82 14.64
C GLY A 574 -3.92 17.95 16.07
N THR A 575 -4.97 17.18 16.37
CA THR A 575 -5.60 17.10 17.69
C THR A 575 -5.24 15.79 18.38
N PHE A 576 -4.74 15.87 19.59
CA PHE A 576 -4.30 14.74 20.42
C PHE A 576 -5.09 14.64 21.71
N SER A 577 -4.96 13.55 22.45
CA SER A 577 -5.73 13.32 23.66
C SER A 577 -4.88 12.83 24.83
N GLU A 578 -5.11 13.41 26.00
CA GLU A 578 -4.59 12.93 27.29
C GLU A 578 -5.55 11.96 27.99
N PHE A 579 -6.64 11.55 27.36
CA PHE A 579 -7.62 10.68 28.00
C PHE A 579 -7.03 9.28 28.29
N ALA A 580 -7.25 8.80 29.51
CA ALA A 580 -7.06 7.41 29.90
C ALA A 580 -8.02 7.07 31.05
N ASN A 581 -8.43 5.81 31.18
CA ASN A 581 -9.33 5.39 32.27
C ASN A 581 -8.67 5.48 33.66
N THR A 582 -7.35 5.40 33.73
CA THR A 582 -6.56 5.47 34.96
C THR A 582 -5.54 6.60 34.85
N TYR A 583 -5.23 7.23 36.01
CA TYR A 583 -4.17 8.24 36.04
C TYR A 583 -2.81 7.61 35.76
N THR A 584 -2.09 8.14 34.79
CA THR A 584 -0.74 7.71 34.43
C THR A 584 0.15 8.96 34.28
N PRO A 585 1.04 9.23 35.26
CA PRO A 585 1.93 10.38 35.24
C PRO A 585 2.99 10.23 34.14
N GLN A 586 3.66 11.33 33.77
CA GLN A 586 4.79 11.39 32.83
C GLN A 586 4.57 10.61 31.53
N SER A 587 3.30 10.52 31.11
CA SER A 587 2.98 9.89 29.83
C SER A 587 3.44 10.80 28.70
N VAL A 588 4.05 10.22 27.65
CA VAL A 588 4.25 10.95 26.41
C VAL A 588 2.88 11.16 25.76
N ILE A 589 2.43 12.40 25.70
CA ILE A 589 1.15 12.80 25.14
C ILE A 589 1.27 13.26 23.69
N TYR A 590 2.48 13.66 23.29
CA TYR A 590 2.86 13.97 21.91
C TYR A 590 4.38 13.88 21.74
N SER A 591 4.84 13.50 20.53
CA SER A 591 6.24 13.50 20.14
C SER A 591 6.42 14.12 18.76
N ALA A 592 7.31 15.11 18.64
CA ALA A 592 7.89 15.51 17.37
C ALA A 592 9.28 14.90 17.26
N ARG A 593 9.55 14.14 16.18
CA ARG A 593 10.84 13.49 15.93
C ARG A 593 11.32 13.80 14.51
N HIS A 594 12.62 13.63 14.30
CA HIS A 594 13.24 13.77 12.99
C HIS A 594 13.04 15.15 12.35
N LEU A 595 12.90 16.17 13.18
CA LEU A 595 12.93 17.55 12.72
C LEU A 595 14.33 17.85 12.14
N ALA A 596 14.41 18.79 11.22
CA ALA A 596 15.70 19.27 10.74
C ALA A 596 16.54 19.79 11.93
N PRO A 597 17.86 19.60 11.97
CA PRO A 597 18.66 20.18 13.02
C PRO A 597 18.49 21.70 13.08
N GLY A 598 18.03 22.24 14.22
CA GLY A 598 17.73 23.65 14.30
C GLY A 598 16.92 24.06 15.52
N THR A 599 16.38 25.28 15.45
CA THR A 599 15.48 25.82 16.49
C THR A 599 14.04 25.67 16.02
N HIS A 600 13.22 25.07 16.87
CA HIS A 600 11.81 24.78 16.60
C HIS A 600 10.93 25.32 17.73
N THR A 601 9.68 25.59 17.42
CA THR A 601 8.67 25.98 18.40
C THR A 601 7.48 25.05 18.35
N ILE A 602 7.21 24.37 19.47
CA ILE A 602 5.97 23.62 19.67
C ILE A 602 4.94 24.46 20.41
N GLN A 603 3.68 24.43 19.95
CA GLN A 603 2.54 25.07 20.61
C GLN A 603 1.44 24.04 20.82
N LEU A 604 0.88 24.04 22.03
CA LEU A 604 -0.20 23.16 22.45
C LEU A 604 -1.40 24.03 22.83
N VAL A 605 -2.58 23.76 22.26
CA VAL A 605 -3.80 24.53 22.52
C VAL A 605 -4.91 23.60 22.99
N LYS A 606 -5.47 23.86 24.18
CA LYS A 606 -6.57 23.07 24.72
C LYS A 606 -7.84 23.19 23.89
N GLU A 607 -8.47 22.06 23.55
CA GLU A 607 -9.67 22.00 22.72
C GLU A 607 -10.93 21.53 23.47
N SER A 608 -10.86 20.46 24.26
CA SER A 608 -12.08 19.87 24.83
C SER A 608 -11.88 19.25 26.22
N SER A 609 -12.98 18.86 26.84
CA SER A 609 -13.08 18.19 28.13
C SER A 609 -12.62 19.01 29.34
N SER A 610 -12.39 18.34 30.49
CA SER A 610 -12.20 19.06 31.76
C SER A 610 -10.83 19.72 31.87
N TYR A 611 -9.75 18.98 31.60
CA TYR A 611 -8.39 19.48 31.80
C TYR A 611 -7.47 19.16 30.64
N PHE A 612 -6.49 20.05 30.44
CA PHE A 612 -5.28 19.82 29.67
C PHE A 612 -4.09 20.10 30.58
N GLN A 613 -3.09 19.20 30.59
CA GLN A 613 -2.01 19.23 31.56
C GLN A 613 -0.65 19.09 30.87
N VAL A 614 0.32 19.88 31.31
CA VAL A 614 1.71 19.80 30.83
C VAL A 614 2.61 19.56 32.03
N ASP A 615 3.41 18.50 31.98
CA ASP A 615 4.34 18.08 33.05
C ASP A 615 5.79 18.43 32.71
N ALA A 616 6.25 18.07 31.53
CA ALA A 616 7.60 18.41 31.07
C ALA A 616 7.73 18.35 29.53
N PHE A 617 8.83 18.87 29.03
CA PHE A 617 9.29 18.66 27.65
C PHE A 617 10.61 17.88 27.69
N ARG A 618 10.75 16.89 26.83
CA ARG A 618 11.99 16.13 26.63
C ARG A 618 12.53 16.46 25.26
N VAL A 619 13.62 17.22 25.19
CA VAL A 619 14.25 17.66 23.95
C VAL A 619 15.26 16.62 23.45
N VAL A 620 15.18 16.26 22.18
CA VAL A 620 16.21 15.49 21.46
C VAL A 620 17.19 16.49 20.86
N PRO A 621 18.48 16.48 21.26
CA PRO A 621 19.43 17.47 20.80
C PRO A 621 19.74 17.29 19.29
N ASN A 622 20.40 18.29 18.73
CA ASN A 622 20.96 18.17 17.38
C ASN A 622 22.03 17.06 17.30
N PRO A 623 22.21 16.44 16.13
CA PRO A 623 23.34 15.57 15.89
C PRO A 623 24.66 16.34 16.07
N VAL A 624 25.69 15.62 16.45
CA VAL A 624 27.04 16.18 16.67
C VAL A 624 27.96 15.75 15.54
N GLU A 625 28.56 16.71 14.87
CA GLU A 625 29.56 16.47 13.86
C GLU A 625 30.95 16.44 14.50
N LEU A 626 31.74 15.40 14.22
CA LEU A 626 33.09 15.21 14.71
C LEU A 626 34.07 15.16 13.54
N ASN A 627 35.11 15.98 13.59
CA ASN A 627 36.21 15.93 12.65
C ASN A 627 36.96 14.58 12.74
N ASP A 628 37.56 14.16 11.65
CA ASP A 628 38.42 12.97 11.53
C ASP A 628 39.61 12.95 12.51
N THR A 629 39.97 14.10 13.07
CA THR A 629 40.99 14.25 14.15
C THR A 629 40.43 14.04 15.56
N SER A 630 39.14 13.78 15.71
CA SER A 630 38.51 13.56 17.03
C SER A 630 39.13 12.39 17.78
N THR A 631 39.29 12.54 19.11
CA THR A 631 39.81 11.49 20.00
C THR A 631 38.91 10.25 20.07
N SER A 632 37.68 10.34 19.62
CA SER A 632 36.72 9.20 19.48
C SER A 632 36.99 8.33 18.25
N ILE A 633 37.95 8.75 17.40
CA ILE A 633 38.33 8.10 16.15
C ILE A 633 39.74 7.54 16.28
N ALA A 634 39.91 6.24 16.08
CA ALA A 634 41.17 5.53 16.18
C ALA A 634 41.53 4.88 14.85
N TYR A 635 42.72 5.16 14.37
CA TYR A 635 43.26 4.64 13.13
C TYR A 635 44.22 3.47 13.40
N THR A 636 44.09 2.40 12.61
CA THR A 636 44.97 1.22 12.68
C THR A 636 45.56 0.97 11.29
N GLY A 637 46.86 0.76 11.24
CA GLY A 637 47.64 0.66 10.00
C GLY A 637 48.36 1.97 9.64
N THR A 638 48.57 2.22 8.35
CA THR A 638 49.30 3.38 7.86
C THR A 638 48.37 4.39 7.23
N TRP A 639 47.93 5.35 8.01
CA TRP A 639 47.09 6.46 7.57
C TRP A 639 47.91 7.74 7.39
N THR A 640 47.54 8.51 6.38
CA THR A 640 48.10 9.82 6.11
C THR A 640 47.09 10.89 6.49
N TYR A 641 47.55 11.90 7.23
CA TYR A 641 46.76 13.09 7.54
C TYR A 641 47.10 14.21 6.56
N GLY A 642 46.15 14.63 5.78
CA GLY A 642 46.25 15.76 4.87
C GLY A 642 45.54 16.99 5.44
N ASN A 643 46.26 18.06 5.70
CA ASN A 643 45.73 19.31 6.23
C ASN A 643 45.93 20.47 5.25
N ASN A 644 45.19 21.56 5.46
CA ASN A 644 45.24 22.79 4.64
C ASN A 644 45.05 22.51 3.14
N ARG A 645 44.16 21.61 2.82
CA ARG A 645 43.95 21.07 1.46
C ARG A 645 43.29 22.07 0.52
N GLY A 646 42.41 22.96 1.03
CA GLY A 646 41.67 23.92 0.22
C GLY A 646 40.69 23.27 -0.77
N ALA A 647 40.33 22.03 -0.51
CA ALA A 647 39.47 21.20 -1.38
C ALA A 647 37.98 21.23 -0.97
N GLY A 648 37.65 21.88 0.15
CA GLY A 648 36.31 21.98 0.69
C GLY A 648 35.97 20.89 1.71
N ASP A 649 36.98 20.12 2.18
CA ASP A 649 36.81 19.12 3.23
C ASP A 649 36.43 19.80 4.56
N PHE A 650 35.82 19.06 5.48
CA PHE A 650 35.48 19.53 6.81
C PHE A 650 36.76 19.92 7.57
N ASP A 651 36.77 21.04 8.25
CA ASP A 651 37.96 21.63 8.87
C ASP A 651 39.20 21.73 7.96
N ASN A 652 39.02 21.56 6.63
CA ASN A 652 40.05 21.65 5.60
C ASN A 652 41.12 20.56 5.73
N ASP A 653 40.77 19.37 6.21
CA ASP A 653 41.68 18.24 6.40
C ASP A 653 40.99 16.90 6.03
N VAL A 654 41.73 15.79 6.05
CA VAL A 654 41.22 14.45 5.82
C VAL A 654 42.25 13.39 6.22
N HIS A 655 41.82 12.29 6.81
CA HIS A 655 42.66 11.09 6.93
C HIS A 655 42.38 10.12 5.78
N TYR A 656 43.41 9.54 5.21
CA TYR A 656 43.28 8.57 4.13
C TYR A 656 44.33 7.47 4.17
N THR A 657 44.02 6.29 3.64
CA THR A 657 44.96 5.19 3.46
C THR A 657 44.86 4.55 2.07
N PRO A 658 45.99 4.19 1.41
CA PRO A 658 45.97 3.39 0.19
C PRO A 658 45.99 1.88 0.48
N ASN A 659 46.26 1.43 1.71
CA ASN A 659 46.54 0.03 2.01
C ASN A 659 45.30 -0.77 2.37
N ASN A 660 45.09 -1.89 1.72
CA ASN A 660 44.06 -2.85 2.11
C ASN A 660 44.38 -3.48 3.48
N GLY A 661 43.38 -3.59 4.33
CA GLY A 661 43.50 -4.07 5.69
C GLY A 661 43.66 -2.97 6.75
N ASP A 662 44.05 -1.76 6.36
CA ASP A 662 44.03 -0.62 7.28
C ASP A 662 42.58 -0.31 7.67
N SER A 663 42.37 0.12 8.91
CA SER A 663 41.03 0.38 9.43
C SER A 663 40.96 1.65 10.28
N VAL A 664 39.78 2.21 10.37
CA VAL A 664 39.38 3.25 11.30
C VAL A 664 38.23 2.76 12.17
N SER A 665 38.33 3.03 13.48
CA SER A 665 37.27 2.69 14.45
C SER A 665 36.77 3.98 15.11
N ILE A 666 35.45 4.17 15.10
CA ILE A 666 34.77 5.33 15.67
C ILE A 666 33.92 4.85 16.84
N THR A 667 34.20 5.35 18.04
CA THR A 667 33.35 5.08 19.21
C THR A 667 32.41 6.25 19.41
N PHE A 668 31.10 5.97 19.42
CA PHE A 668 30.09 7.00 19.57
C PHE A 668 28.97 6.55 20.54
N THR A 669 28.31 7.52 21.13
CA THR A 669 27.13 7.29 21.96
C THR A 669 25.91 7.93 21.28
N GLY A 670 24.94 7.15 20.89
CA GLY A 670 23.78 7.61 20.13
C GLY A 670 22.95 6.48 19.55
N THR A 671 22.09 6.82 18.60
CA THR A 671 21.22 5.87 17.89
C THR A 671 21.57 5.74 16.40
N GLY A 672 22.58 6.50 15.94
CA GLY A 672 23.02 6.45 14.55
C GLY A 672 24.32 7.23 14.30
N ILE A 673 24.92 6.97 13.15
CA ILE A 673 26.13 7.65 12.70
C ILE A 673 26.17 7.75 11.18
N ASP A 674 26.60 8.92 10.67
CA ASP A 674 26.95 9.13 9.27
C ASP A 674 28.46 9.14 9.13
N VAL A 675 28.95 8.54 8.06
CA VAL A 675 30.36 8.58 7.68
C VAL A 675 30.54 9.51 6.48
N ILE A 676 31.30 10.53 6.65
CA ILE A 676 31.49 11.61 5.68
C ILE A 676 32.94 11.59 5.19
N GLY A 677 33.12 11.75 3.89
CA GLY A 677 34.44 11.92 3.29
C GLY A 677 34.35 12.38 1.85
N PRO A 678 35.46 12.73 1.22
CA PRO A 678 35.45 13.12 -0.17
C PRO A 678 35.19 11.90 -1.08
N MET A 679 34.50 12.12 -2.17
CA MET A 679 34.30 11.13 -3.24
C MET A 679 35.09 11.53 -4.48
N SER A 680 35.75 10.57 -5.10
CA SER A 680 36.54 10.75 -6.32
C SER A 680 36.68 9.44 -7.10
N SER A 681 37.17 9.50 -8.32
CA SER A 681 37.51 8.32 -9.12
C SER A 681 38.60 7.44 -8.53
N ALA A 682 39.26 7.91 -7.46
CA ALA A 682 40.32 7.20 -6.74
C ALA A 682 39.84 6.49 -5.47
N ASP A 683 38.54 6.51 -5.17
CA ASP A 683 38.01 5.90 -3.94
C ASP A 683 38.02 4.37 -4.01
N GLY A 684 38.10 3.78 -2.81
CA GLY A 684 38.16 2.35 -2.62
C GLY A 684 36.93 1.76 -1.98
N THR A 685 37.01 0.48 -1.68
CA THR A 685 35.96 -0.29 -1.00
C THR A 685 36.35 -0.57 0.44
N ALA A 686 35.35 -0.68 1.33
CA ALA A 686 35.58 -1.01 2.73
C ALA A 686 34.50 -1.93 3.28
N ASN A 687 34.87 -2.83 4.18
CA ASN A 687 33.93 -3.54 5.04
C ASN A 687 33.53 -2.66 6.21
N VAL A 688 32.24 -2.67 6.55
CA VAL A 688 31.68 -1.93 7.67
C VAL A 688 31.24 -2.90 8.75
N LYS A 689 31.74 -2.71 9.97
CA LYS A 689 31.30 -3.46 11.15
C LYS A 689 30.76 -2.51 12.21
N LEU A 690 29.63 -2.90 12.82
CA LEU A 690 29.09 -2.25 14.01
C LEU A 690 29.17 -3.26 15.16
N ASP A 691 29.76 -2.86 16.28
CA ASP A 691 29.95 -3.67 17.48
C ASP A 691 30.57 -5.06 17.17
N GLY A 692 31.51 -5.07 16.24
CA GLY A 692 32.22 -6.28 15.79
C GLY A 692 31.52 -7.11 14.73
N SER A 693 30.23 -6.91 14.50
CA SER A 693 29.43 -7.60 13.47
C SER A 693 29.49 -6.86 12.14
N GLN A 694 29.70 -7.58 11.04
CA GLN A 694 29.66 -6.96 9.71
C GLN A 694 28.22 -6.63 9.34
N VAL A 695 27.96 -5.34 9.06
CA VAL A 695 26.64 -4.82 8.73
C VAL A 695 26.51 -4.38 7.28
N SER A 696 27.63 -4.05 6.61
CA SER A 696 27.63 -3.57 5.24
C SER A 696 29.02 -3.65 4.59
N THR A 697 29.07 -3.24 3.31
CA THR A 697 30.29 -2.92 2.58
C THR A 697 30.10 -1.58 1.88
N ILE A 698 31.10 -0.70 1.95
CA ILE A 698 31.14 0.52 1.14
C ILE A 698 31.78 0.16 -0.20
N THR A 699 31.04 0.39 -1.28
CA THR A 699 31.53 0.28 -2.66
C THR A 699 31.51 1.69 -3.26
N ALA A 700 32.53 2.48 -3.00
CA ALA A 700 32.64 3.79 -3.61
C ALA A 700 33.07 3.63 -5.07
N VAL A 701 32.16 3.76 -5.99
CA VAL A 701 32.44 3.94 -7.42
C VAL A 701 31.87 5.30 -7.83
N TYR A 702 32.66 6.34 -7.59
CA TYR A 702 32.34 7.66 -8.10
C TYR A 702 33.22 7.95 -9.31
N SER A 703 32.63 8.19 -10.47
CA SER A 703 33.36 8.46 -11.72
C SER A 703 33.61 9.95 -11.99
N GLY A 704 33.21 10.81 -11.05
CA GLY A 704 33.30 12.27 -11.19
C GLY A 704 34.61 12.90 -10.73
N THR A 705 34.64 14.23 -10.77
CA THR A 705 35.69 15.04 -10.14
C THR A 705 35.57 14.99 -8.62
N TYR A 706 36.65 15.29 -7.90
CA TYR A 706 36.65 15.34 -6.44
C TYR A 706 35.48 16.14 -5.88
N ALA A 707 34.68 15.50 -5.02
CA ALA A 707 33.57 16.10 -4.31
C ALA A 707 33.81 15.94 -2.80
N PRO A 708 34.02 17.03 -2.05
CA PRO A 708 34.25 16.98 -0.61
C PRO A 708 32.98 16.70 0.17
N GLN A 709 33.09 16.29 1.43
CA GLN A 709 31.98 16.16 2.40
C GLN A 709 30.81 15.35 1.89
N GLN A 710 31.06 14.22 1.23
CA GLN A 710 30.01 13.32 0.73
C GLN A 710 29.66 12.25 1.78
N HIS A 711 28.40 11.88 1.86
CA HIS A 711 27.98 10.77 2.69
C HIS A 711 28.38 9.44 2.04
N TYR A 712 29.26 8.69 2.69
CA TYR A 712 29.67 7.38 2.24
C TYR A 712 28.72 6.28 2.68
N TRP A 713 28.26 6.37 3.93
CA TRP A 713 27.47 5.36 4.58
C TRP A 713 26.84 5.92 5.85
N ASP A 714 25.68 5.37 6.22
CA ASP A 714 24.98 5.72 7.44
C ASP A 714 24.29 4.51 8.08
N ILE A 715 24.01 4.64 9.36
CA ILE A 715 23.12 3.75 10.09
C ILE A 715 22.30 4.54 11.10
N ARG A 716 21.02 4.16 11.24
CA ARG A 716 20.06 4.79 12.13
C ARG A 716 19.34 3.73 12.98
N ASN A 717 18.56 4.19 13.95
CA ASN A 717 17.67 3.37 14.77
C ASN A 717 18.40 2.25 15.52
N GLN A 718 19.66 2.50 15.93
CA GLN A 718 20.35 1.60 16.82
C GLN A 718 19.80 1.74 18.25
N THR A 719 19.97 0.72 19.08
CA THR A 719 19.62 0.84 20.50
C THR A 719 20.38 1.99 21.12
N PRO A 720 19.74 2.88 21.91
CA PRO A 720 20.47 3.96 22.56
C PRO A 720 21.62 3.43 23.40
N GLY A 721 22.83 3.87 23.13
CA GLY A 721 24.02 3.36 23.84
C GLY A 721 25.35 3.73 23.18
N THR A 722 26.42 3.17 23.70
CA THR A 722 27.75 3.31 23.10
C THR A 722 28.00 2.19 22.11
N HIS A 723 28.35 2.59 20.90
CA HIS A 723 28.63 1.73 19.76
C HIS A 723 30.05 1.95 19.23
N THR A 724 30.59 0.95 18.52
CA THR A 724 31.85 1.06 17.81
C THR A 724 31.65 0.70 16.34
N LEU A 725 31.80 1.69 15.46
CA LEU A 725 31.82 1.51 14.02
C LEU A 725 33.26 1.28 13.56
N THR A 726 33.52 0.24 12.76
CA THR A 726 34.83 -0.03 12.18
C THR A 726 34.74 -0.14 10.67
N LEU A 727 35.48 0.67 9.96
CA LEU A 727 35.67 0.59 8.51
C LEU A 727 37.02 -0.02 8.21
N THR A 728 37.06 -1.09 7.40
CA THR A 728 38.32 -1.75 6.99
C THR A 728 38.45 -1.71 5.48
N LYS A 729 39.47 -1.07 4.95
CA LYS A 729 39.70 -0.99 3.51
C LYS A 729 39.92 -2.35 2.90
N THR A 730 39.22 -2.63 1.77
CA THR A 730 39.27 -3.92 1.08
C THR A 730 39.77 -3.83 -0.36
N GLY A 731 39.65 -2.67 -1.01
CA GLY A 731 40.06 -2.50 -2.41
C GLY A 731 40.08 -1.05 -2.87
N GLY A 732 40.36 -0.82 -4.16
CA GLY A 732 40.50 0.52 -4.76
C GLY A 732 41.69 1.30 -4.29
N SER A 733 41.81 2.61 -4.67
CA SER A 733 43.01 3.40 -4.38
C SER A 733 43.05 3.89 -2.94
N TYR A 734 42.00 4.56 -2.46
CA TYR A 734 41.99 5.16 -1.13
C TYR A 734 40.70 4.84 -0.35
N LEU A 735 40.83 4.69 0.97
CA LEU A 735 39.74 4.91 1.91
C LEU A 735 40.00 6.22 2.60
N GLN A 736 39.04 7.12 2.65
CA GLN A 736 39.15 8.46 3.16
C GLN A 736 38.11 8.71 4.24
N LEU A 737 38.45 9.42 5.31
CA LEU A 737 37.52 9.87 6.34
C LEU A 737 37.75 11.36 6.57
N ASP A 738 36.69 12.14 6.51
CA ASP A 738 36.67 13.60 6.69
C ASP A 738 36.00 13.98 8.01
N ALA A 739 34.80 13.47 8.21
CA ALA A 739 33.99 13.70 9.42
C ALA A 739 33.05 12.54 9.69
N VAL A 740 32.42 12.55 10.85
CA VAL A 740 31.26 11.73 11.18
C VAL A 740 30.19 12.57 11.85
N THR A 741 28.89 12.30 11.55
CA THR A 741 27.79 12.92 12.27
C THR A 741 27.13 11.88 13.17
N ILE A 742 27.12 12.14 14.49
CA ILE A 742 26.54 11.25 15.50
C ILE A 742 25.12 11.72 15.81
N TRP A 743 24.15 10.82 15.68
CA TRP A 743 22.74 11.05 15.99
C TRP A 743 22.44 10.57 17.40
N PRO A 744 21.74 11.39 18.21
CA PRO A 744 21.47 11.13 19.62
C PRO A 744 20.58 9.93 19.88
#